data_acc9ced3fc5ca689ec6f4ca19fcff079
#
_entry.id   acc9ced3fc5ca689ec6f4ca19fcff079
#
_cell.length_a   1.000
_cell.length_b   1.000
_cell.length_c   1.000
_cell.angle_alpha   90.00
_cell.angle_beta   90.00
_cell.angle_gamma   90.00
#
_symmetry.space_group_name_H-M   'P 1'
#
loop_
_entity.id
_entity.type
_entity.pdbx_description
1 polymer ?
#
loop_
_entity_poly.entity_id
_entity_poly.type
_entity_poly.pdbx_seq_one_letter_code
_entity_poly.pdbx_strand_id
1 'polypeptide(L)'
;MAAGKSYKLQSPSGSVSVEIAVGQDVTWTVSRDGTRVLEPSAISMTLEDGSVWGQNVKVRKTAKRSVSRDLTPWVYRQSSVRESYNELTLQCSGYSMVFRAYDMGAAYRFVAARKEPFKVKEEKASFCFAGNFSAFIPYTREVKDYDSQFSTSCESQYTREPIGQWRKDKIAFLPITVEALDGMKVCITESDLLNYPGMYLSNPDGDNALEAVFPRYPKDIEQGGHNMLQGIIKSREDYLAEVSAQEAFPWRIVIVSKEDKELLTCDIPWLLGREPAPEMDFSWVKPGKVAWDWWNAWNLYGVDFEAGVNNATYKYYIDFAAKNGIEYVILDEGWAVNKKADLFQVVPEIDLPMLCEYAAGKGVGLILWAGYWAFEKDMEKACREYSEMGVKGFKVDFMDRDDQPMIQFYRRAAETAARYHLMVDFHGAFKPSGLQRTWPNVINYEGVYGLENVKGNKKYEIDLVTYEVSIPFVRLVAGPSDYTQGAMRNATRKNFRYVSSEAMSQGTRCRQLAEYVVFDAPLNMLCDSPSNYLKEQECLKFIADVPTVWDQTVALEGKAGEYVAVARRKGDTWYVGALTDWNARELTLDLSFIGGVPLMEVFRDGANAHRAARDYKHEWKEFPLDGKVSVKMAPGGGWAAVFRPEPQPWENTDKDWARYSYYEEKNKDVETRPRAVLFGDSITRNWVREDRRWLKNHNFVGRGISGQTTAQLLCRIRPDVIDLNPEYMVLLIGINDIARNNGYISVENTFGNIVSMVQLAQANGIKPVMCTLCPAREIGWRKRVGDPRPMIDKLNALISAYAKENGIPLVDYNSALRIPDGSMDPRYETDAVHPNKDGYKVMEQTLLSVLEKL
;
A
#
# COMPACT_ATOMS: atom_id res chain seq x y z
N MET A 1 50.15 -26.06 -12.32
CA MET A 1 48.69 -25.89 -12.22
C MET A 1 48.22 -25.23 -13.52
N ALA A 2 47.30 -25.82 -14.27
CA ALA A 2 46.76 -25.18 -15.47
C ALA A 2 46.03 -23.90 -15.05
N ALA A 3 46.36 -22.76 -15.69
CA ALA A 3 45.68 -21.50 -15.44
C ALA A 3 44.21 -21.69 -15.67
N GLY A 4 43.38 -21.45 -14.68
CA GLY A 4 41.92 -21.52 -14.77
C GLY A 4 41.41 -20.56 -15.85
N LYS A 5 40.36 -20.95 -16.55
CA LYS A 5 39.71 -20.12 -17.57
C LYS A 5 38.74 -19.17 -16.90
N SER A 6 38.81 -17.87 -17.24
CA SER A 6 37.87 -16.85 -16.77
C SER A 6 36.85 -16.48 -17.85
N TYR A 7 35.61 -16.24 -17.44
CA TYR A 7 34.49 -15.77 -18.27
C TYR A 7 33.93 -14.50 -17.66
N LYS A 8 33.58 -13.53 -18.51
CA LYS A 8 32.98 -12.25 -18.08
C LYS A 8 31.58 -12.07 -18.66
N LEU A 9 30.70 -11.58 -17.81
CA LEU A 9 29.33 -11.19 -18.15
C LEU A 9 29.06 -9.79 -17.57
N GLN A 10 28.47 -8.92 -18.38
CA GLN A 10 28.03 -7.58 -17.95
C GLN A 10 26.53 -7.47 -18.09
N SER A 11 25.92 -6.64 -17.23
CA SER A 11 24.53 -6.24 -17.38
C SER A 11 24.30 -5.39 -18.63
N PRO A 12 23.05 -5.17 -19.07
CA PRO A 12 22.76 -4.39 -20.25
C PRO A 12 23.33 -2.97 -20.23
N SER A 13 23.29 -2.27 -19.08
CA SER A 13 23.91 -0.96 -18.91
C SER A 13 25.42 -0.99 -18.67
N GLY A 14 25.99 -2.18 -18.37
CA GLY A 14 27.37 -2.35 -17.93
C GLY A 14 27.63 -2.03 -16.46
N SER A 15 26.62 -1.62 -15.69
CA SER A 15 26.75 -1.25 -14.27
C SER A 15 27.12 -2.42 -13.38
N VAL A 16 26.65 -3.64 -13.69
CA VAL A 16 27.00 -4.87 -12.96
C VAL A 16 27.89 -5.73 -13.85
N SER A 17 28.99 -6.23 -13.28
CA SER A 17 29.86 -7.20 -13.94
C SER A 17 30.02 -8.46 -13.07
N VAL A 18 29.98 -9.61 -13.72
CA VAL A 18 30.20 -10.93 -13.14
C VAL A 18 31.44 -11.55 -13.79
N GLU A 19 32.34 -12.00 -12.96
CA GLU A 19 33.51 -12.78 -13.44
C GLU A 19 33.42 -14.19 -12.88
N ILE A 20 33.51 -15.19 -13.74
CA ILE A 20 33.41 -16.61 -13.41
C ILE A 20 34.78 -17.23 -13.67
N ALA A 21 35.46 -17.68 -12.62
CA ALA A 21 36.73 -18.43 -12.73
C ALA A 21 36.42 -19.91 -12.66
N VAL A 22 36.94 -20.65 -13.65
CA VAL A 22 36.77 -22.11 -13.79
C VAL A 22 38.14 -22.78 -13.69
N GLY A 23 38.38 -23.53 -12.64
CA GLY A 23 39.65 -24.23 -12.34
C GLY A 23 39.38 -25.52 -11.57
N GLN A 24 40.12 -25.74 -10.49
CA GLN A 24 39.82 -26.81 -9.54
C GLN A 24 38.42 -26.65 -8.96
N ASP A 25 38.10 -25.44 -8.56
CA ASP A 25 36.74 -25.02 -8.17
C ASP A 25 36.20 -23.98 -9.14
N VAL A 26 34.85 -23.84 -9.22
CA VAL A 26 34.21 -22.72 -9.87
C VAL A 26 33.91 -21.65 -8.81
N THR A 27 34.42 -20.44 -9.09
CA THR A 27 34.06 -19.27 -8.27
C THR A 27 33.48 -18.17 -9.14
N TRP A 28 32.65 -17.33 -8.53
CA TRP A 28 32.11 -16.15 -9.17
C TRP A 28 32.31 -14.92 -8.30
N THR A 29 32.43 -13.77 -8.94
CA THR A 29 32.49 -12.45 -8.30
C THR A 29 31.44 -11.55 -8.88
N VAL A 30 31.01 -10.57 -8.10
CA VAL A 30 30.06 -9.53 -8.57
C VAL A 30 30.65 -8.16 -8.24
N SER A 31 30.60 -7.26 -9.22
CA SER A 31 31.02 -5.87 -9.04
C SER A 31 29.91 -4.93 -9.53
N ARG A 32 29.74 -3.78 -8.86
CA ARG A 32 28.86 -2.69 -9.26
C ARG A 32 29.69 -1.44 -9.57
N ASP A 33 29.60 -0.91 -10.80
CA ASP A 33 30.35 0.25 -11.27
C ASP A 33 31.85 0.19 -10.99
N GLY A 34 32.45 -1.00 -11.15
CA GLY A 34 33.85 -1.28 -10.91
C GLY A 34 34.21 -1.65 -9.45
N THR A 35 33.36 -1.38 -8.48
CA THR A 35 33.59 -1.80 -7.07
C THR A 35 33.17 -3.25 -6.89
N ARG A 36 34.08 -4.09 -6.46
CA ARG A 36 33.80 -5.50 -6.17
C ARG A 36 33.02 -5.59 -4.85
N VAL A 37 31.85 -6.20 -4.88
CA VAL A 37 30.95 -6.34 -3.72
C VAL A 37 30.84 -7.80 -3.25
N LEU A 38 31.10 -8.75 -4.15
CA LEU A 38 31.22 -10.16 -3.83
C LEU A 38 32.61 -10.66 -4.30
N GLU A 39 33.42 -11.09 -3.34
CA GLU A 39 34.72 -11.70 -3.59
C GLU A 39 34.57 -13.12 -4.19
N PRO A 40 35.66 -13.77 -4.67
CA PRO A 40 35.55 -15.10 -5.25
C PRO A 40 34.80 -16.08 -4.35
N SER A 41 33.60 -16.40 -4.72
CA SER A 41 32.63 -17.20 -3.98
C SER A 41 32.44 -18.54 -4.69
N ALA A 42 32.70 -19.63 -3.99
CA ALA A 42 32.72 -20.99 -4.55
C ALA A 42 31.29 -21.53 -4.71
N ILE A 43 31.04 -22.24 -5.82
CA ILE A 43 29.78 -22.91 -6.12
C ILE A 43 30.01 -24.34 -6.55
N SER A 44 29.31 -25.30 -5.95
CA SER A 44 29.37 -26.71 -6.35
C SER A 44 28.14 -27.48 -5.89
N MET A 45 27.94 -28.67 -6.47
CA MET A 45 26.84 -29.57 -6.11
C MET A 45 27.36 -31.01 -6.11
N THR A 46 27.27 -31.70 -4.99
CA THR A 46 27.67 -33.09 -4.79
C THR A 46 26.46 -34.00 -4.99
N LEU A 47 26.61 -35.00 -5.84
CA LEU A 47 25.55 -35.95 -6.16
C LEU A 47 25.76 -37.28 -5.39
N GLU A 48 24.74 -38.11 -5.35
CA GLU A 48 24.74 -39.40 -4.67
C GLU A 48 25.83 -40.37 -5.25
N ASP A 49 26.09 -40.28 -6.57
CA ASP A 49 27.09 -41.08 -7.23
C ASP A 49 28.56 -40.62 -6.95
N GLY A 50 28.73 -39.65 -6.10
CA GLY A 50 30.04 -39.07 -5.74
C GLY A 50 30.57 -38.04 -6.74
N SER A 51 29.86 -37.79 -7.84
CA SER A 51 30.26 -36.72 -8.77
C SER A 51 29.98 -35.34 -8.18
N VAL A 52 30.89 -34.36 -8.46
CA VAL A 52 30.75 -32.99 -7.97
C VAL A 52 30.73 -32.03 -9.16
N TRP A 53 29.59 -31.42 -9.37
CA TRP A 53 29.45 -30.31 -10.32
C TRP A 53 30.11 -29.05 -9.76
N GLY A 54 30.83 -28.29 -10.59
CA GLY A 54 31.54 -27.11 -10.13
C GLY A 54 32.96 -27.38 -9.66
N GLN A 55 33.43 -28.66 -9.68
CA GLN A 55 34.84 -29.02 -9.44
C GLN A 55 35.49 -29.66 -10.68
N ASN A 56 36.79 -29.35 -10.91
CA ASN A 56 37.60 -29.84 -12.05
C ASN A 56 36.85 -29.72 -13.41
N VAL A 57 36.18 -28.60 -13.60
CA VAL A 57 35.18 -28.40 -14.66
C VAL A 57 35.85 -28.27 -16.03
N LYS A 58 35.33 -29.00 -17.01
CA LYS A 58 35.63 -28.81 -18.45
C LYS A 58 34.40 -28.20 -19.15
N VAL A 59 34.47 -26.90 -19.42
CA VAL A 59 33.43 -26.22 -20.23
C VAL A 59 33.57 -26.67 -21.69
N ARG A 60 32.53 -27.34 -22.23
CA ARG A 60 32.47 -27.85 -23.57
C ARG A 60 32.05 -26.77 -24.59
N LYS A 61 31.06 -25.96 -24.19
CA LYS A 61 30.50 -24.91 -25.04
C LYS A 61 29.99 -23.75 -24.16
N THR A 62 30.02 -22.56 -24.72
CA THR A 62 29.41 -21.37 -24.09
C THR A 62 28.31 -20.84 -25.00
N ALA A 63 27.23 -20.32 -24.40
CA ALA A 63 26.19 -19.57 -25.11
C ALA A 63 25.97 -18.27 -24.38
N LYS A 64 25.67 -17.21 -25.16
CA LYS A 64 25.29 -15.91 -24.64
C LYS A 64 23.96 -15.48 -25.24
N ARG A 65 23.12 -14.83 -24.46
CA ARG A 65 21.93 -14.16 -24.97
C ARG A 65 21.67 -12.89 -24.19
N SER A 66 20.93 -11.96 -24.82
CA SER A 66 20.42 -10.75 -24.19
C SER A 66 18.90 -10.75 -24.29
N VAL A 67 18.24 -10.32 -23.25
CA VAL A 67 16.77 -10.18 -23.19
C VAL A 67 16.45 -8.75 -22.83
N SER A 68 15.45 -8.16 -23.49
CA SER A 68 14.96 -6.81 -23.24
C SER A 68 13.52 -6.75 -23.72
N ARG A 69 12.57 -6.83 -22.77
CA ARG A 69 11.12 -6.83 -23.06
C ARG A 69 10.35 -6.28 -21.87
N ASP A 70 9.12 -5.83 -22.10
CA ASP A 70 8.18 -5.45 -21.06
C ASP A 70 7.20 -6.59 -20.79
N LEU A 71 6.91 -6.82 -19.52
CA LEU A 71 6.00 -7.87 -19.04
C LEU A 71 4.80 -7.21 -18.38
N THR A 72 3.61 -7.79 -18.58
CA THR A 72 2.38 -7.38 -17.88
C THR A 72 2.02 -8.45 -16.84
N PRO A 73 2.29 -8.24 -15.56
CA PRO A 73 1.94 -9.20 -14.51
C PRO A 73 0.43 -9.22 -14.24
N TRP A 74 -0.10 -10.36 -13.80
CA TRP A 74 -1.48 -10.49 -13.34
C TRP A 74 -1.73 -9.79 -12.01
N VAL A 75 -0.83 -10.01 -11.05
CA VAL A 75 -0.87 -9.43 -9.70
C VAL A 75 0.54 -8.97 -9.32
N TYR A 76 0.74 -7.67 -9.21
CA TYR A 76 2.05 -7.13 -8.84
C TYR A 76 1.95 -5.66 -8.41
N ARG A 77 3.06 -5.13 -7.90
CA ARG A 77 3.22 -3.72 -7.49
C ARG A 77 3.42 -2.74 -8.64
N GLN A 78 3.39 -3.21 -9.89
CA GLN A 78 3.50 -2.43 -11.12
C GLN A 78 2.69 -3.11 -12.22
N SER A 79 2.06 -2.34 -13.11
CA SER A 79 1.31 -2.86 -14.25
C SER A 79 2.20 -3.27 -15.42
N SER A 80 3.46 -2.81 -15.44
CA SER A 80 4.47 -3.18 -16.43
C SER A 80 5.83 -3.33 -15.75
N VAL A 81 6.52 -4.43 -16.05
CA VAL A 81 7.85 -4.74 -15.50
C VAL A 81 8.84 -4.93 -16.64
N ARG A 82 9.93 -4.17 -16.58
CA ARG A 82 11.01 -4.28 -17.57
C ARG A 82 11.90 -5.47 -17.25
N GLU A 83 11.88 -6.51 -18.08
CA GLU A 83 12.82 -7.61 -18.04
C GLU A 83 14.02 -7.28 -18.94
N SER A 84 15.18 -7.01 -18.34
CA SER A 84 16.41 -6.67 -19.07
C SER A 84 17.62 -7.32 -18.40
N TYR A 85 18.26 -8.26 -19.10
CA TYR A 85 19.45 -8.96 -18.62
C TYR A 85 20.30 -9.51 -19.75
N ASN A 86 21.58 -9.77 -19.44
CA ASN A 86 22.46 -10.60 -20.23
C ASN A 86 22.68 -11.94 -19.54
N GLU A 87 22.76 -13.01 -20.30
CA GLU A 87 22.92 -14.40 -19.81
C GLU A 87 24.15 -15.06 -20.44
N LEU A 88 24.89 -15.79 -19.61
CA LEU A 88 25.98 -16.68 -20.04
C LEU A 88 25.69 -18.10 -19.56
N THR A 89 25.67 -19.05 -20.46
CA THR A 89 25.56 -20.48 -20.18
C THR A 89 26.90 -21.17 -20.42
N LEU A 90 27.41 -21.85 -19.40
CA LEU A 90 28.59 -22.71 -19.48
C LEU A 90 28.14 -24.17 -19.51
N GLN A 91 28.21 -24.81 -20.68
CA GLN A 91 27.80 -26.21 -20.87
C GLN A 91 28.94 -27.15 -20.49
N CYS A 92 28.65 -28.05 -19.55
CA CYS A 92 29.56 -29.05 -19.02
C CYS A 92 29.10 -30.49 -19.40
N SER A 93 29.68 -31.52 -18.81
CA SER A 93 29.21 -32.89 -18.99
C SER A 93 28.12 -33.24 -17.99
N GLY A 94 26.91 -33.44 -18.46
CA GLY A 94 25.75 -33.82 -17.65
C GLY A 94 25.06 -32.64 -16.93
N TYR A 95 25.53 -31.41 -17.13
CA TYR A 95 24.92 -30.19 -16.56
C TYR A 95 25.40 -28.92 -17.27
N SER A 96 24.71 -27.82 -16.96
CA SER A 96 25.16 -26.48 -17.33
C SER A 96 25.12 -25.56 -16.08
N MET A 97 25.95 -24.54 -16.09
CA MET A 97 25.86 -23.40 -15.16
C MET A 97 25.36 -22.20 -15.96
N VAL A 98 24.34 -21.56 -15.48
CA VAL A 98 23.70 -20.39 -16.11
C VAL A 98 23.85 -19.18 -15.19
N PHE A 99 24.41 -18.10 -15.74
CA PHE A 99 24.59 -16.83 -15.04
C PHE A 99 23.79 -15.73 -15.74
N ARG A 100 23.10 -14.91 -14.96
CA ARG A 100 22.42 -13.70 -15.44
C ARG A 100 22.95 -12.46 -14.75
N ALA A 101 23.14 -11.39 -15.50
CA ALA A 101 23.48 -10.07 -14.99
C ALA A 101 22.37 -9.08 -15.33
N TYR A 102 21.80 -8.49 -14.31
CA TYR A 102 20.84 -7.38 -14.33
C TYR A 102 21.55 -6.10 -13.90
N ASP A 103 20.98 -4.93 -14.18
CA ASP A 103 21.61 -3.65 -13.80
C ASP A 103 21.70 -3.40 -12.28
N MET A 104 20.95 -4.20 -11.49
CA MET A 104 20.97 -4.16 -10.03
C MET A 104 21.45 -5.46 -9.37
N GLY A 105 22.02 -6.42 -10.10
CA GLY A 105 22.45 -7.65 -9.48
C GLY A 105 22.76 -8.77 -10.46
N ALA A 106 23.08 -9.91 -9.89
CA ALA A 106 23.41 -11.12 -10.65
C ALA A 106 22.81 -12.35 -9.99
N ALA A 107 22.64 -13.39 -10.79
CA ALA A 107 22.19 -14.68 -10.30
C ALA A 107 22.84 -15.82 -11.07
N TYR A 108 22.96 -16.97 -10.40
CA TYR A 108 23.36 -18.21 -11.06
C TYR A 108 22.42 -19.36 -10.67
N ARG A 109 22.41 -20.40 -11.53
CA ARG A 109 21.84 -21.72 -11.21
C ARG A 109 22.55 -22.84 -11.95
N PHE A 110 22.39 -24.04 -11.43
CA PHE A 110 22.70 -25.27 -12.16
C PHE A 110 21.47 -25.71 -12.97
N VAL A 111 21.72 -26.38 -14.10
CA VAL A 111 20.70 -27.04 -14.91
C VAL A 111 21.20 -28.43 -15.27
N ALA A 112 20.49 -29.45 -14.84
CA ALA A 112 20.82 -30.83 -15.13
C ALA A 112 20.61 -31.18 -16.60
N ALA A 113 21.45 -32.04 -17.15
CA ALA A 113 21.33 -32.63 -18.48
C ALA A 113 21.76 -34.11 -18.40
N ARG A 114 21.09 -34.86 -17.53
CA ARG A 114 21.32 -36.30 -17.30
C ARG A 114 20.28 -37.14 -18.07
N LYS A 115 20.46 -38.46 -18.04
CA LYS A 115 19.52 -39.40 -18.65
C LYS A 115 18.51 -39.94 -17.64
N GLU A 116 18.92 -40.05 -16.38
CA GLU A 116 18.13 -40.64 -15.29
C GLU A 116 17.98 -39.64 -14.15
N PRO A 117 16.89 -39.72 -13.37
CA PRO A 117 16.74 -39.00 -12.10
C PRO A 117 17.92 -39.31 -11.17
N PHE A 118 18.19 -38.38 -10.23
CA PHE A 118 19.33 -38.52 -9.32
C PHE A 118 19.06 -37.80 -7.99
N LYS A 119 19.92 -38.06 -7.03
CA LYS A 119 19.86 -37.37 -5.72
C LYS A 119 21.01 -36.39 -5.56
N VAL A 120 20.69 -35.23 -4.95
CA VAL A 120 21.66 -34.23 -4.55
C VAL A 120 21.95 -34.42 -3.07
N LYS A 121 23.21 -34.64 -2.71
CA LYS A 121 23.66 -34.80 -1.33
C LYS A 121 23.98 -33.48 -0.66
N GLU A 122 24.67 -32.59 -1.39
CA GLU A 122 25.12 -31.31 -0.84
C GLU A 122 25.18 -30.25 -1.95
N GLU A 123 24.89 -28.99 -1.60
CA GLU A 123 25.15 -27.82 -2.41
C GLU A 123 26.02 -26.84 -1.65
N LYS A 124 27.11 -26.40 -2.29
CA LYS A 124 27.94 -25.31 -1.81
C LYS A 124 27.58 -24.04 -2.57
N ALA A 125 27.17 -23.02 -1.85
CA ALA A 125 26.96 -21.68 -2.36
C ALA A 125 27.54 -20.70 -1.32
N SER A 126 28.74 -20.19 -1.60
CA SER A 126 29.43 -19.24 -0.74
C SER A 126 29.14 -17.81 -1.19
N PHE A 127 29.14 -16.88 -0.24
CA PHE A 127 29.01 -15.44 -0.46
C PHE A 127 30.09 -14.73 0.34
N CYS A 128 31.24 -14.49 -0.30
CA CYS A 128 32.42 -13.92 0.33
C CYS A 128 32.48 -12.40 0.16
N PHE A 129 32.85 -11.70 1.22
CA PHE A 129 32.94 -10.23 1.24
C PHE A 129 34.37 -9.77 1.52
N ALA A 130 34.71 -8.55 1.08
CA ALA A 130 36.02 -7.94 1.29
C ALA A 130 36.29 -7.57 2.75
N GLY A 131 35.26 -7.55 3.61
CA GLY A 131 35.36 -7.14 5.00
C GLY A 131 34.26 -7.69 5.88
N ASN A 132 34.40 -7.46 7.18
CA ASN A 132 33.45 -7.85 8.20
C ASN A 132 32.30 -6.81 8.29
N PHE A 133 31.39 -6.84 7.32
CA PHE A 133 30.29 -5.89 7.18
C PHE A 133 29.10 -6.25 8.08
N SER A 134 28.37 -5.24 8.54
CA SER A 134 27.09 -5.45 9.22
C SER A 134 26.02 -5.98 8.27
N ALA A 135 25.11 -6.79 8.78
CA ALA A 135 23.99 -7.33 8.01
C ALA A 135 22.70 -7.31 8.84
N PHE A 136 21.58 -7.28 8.14
CA PHE A 136 20.26 -7.54 8.72
C PHE A 136 20.03 -9.05 8.67
N ILE A 137 20.18 -9.72 9.82
CA ILE A 137 20.20 -11.18 9.92
C ILE A 137 18.93 -11.68 10.62
N PRO A 138 18.04 -12.38 9.93
CA PRO A 138 16.87 -13.03 10.52
C PRO A 138 17.26 -14.43 11.03
N TYR A 139 17.87 -14.50 12.19
CA TYR A 139 18.18 -15.79 12.83
C TYR A 139 16.91 -16.59 13.08
N THR A 140 17.02 -17.92 12.91
CA THR A 140 15.98 -18.84 13.33
C THR A 140 15.73 -18.77 14.83
N ARG A 141 14.51 -19.15 15.26
CA ARG A 141 14.15 -19.18 16.69
C ARG A 141 15.07 -20.09 17.49
N GLU A 142 15.14 -19.87 18.80
CA GLU A 142 15.84 -20.76 19.72
C GLU A 142 15.14 -22.13 19.77
N VAL A 143 15.87 -23.19 19.46
CA VAL A 143 15.40 -24.58 19.41
C VAL A 143 16.40 -25.51 20.13
N LYS A 144 16.00 -26.77 20.32
CA LYS A 144 16.77 -27.75 21.12
C LYS A 144 18.04 -28.24 20.44
N ASP A 145 18.05 -28.32 19.11
CA ASP A 145 19.12 -28.88 18.32
C ASP A 145 19.24 -28.19 16.97
N TYR A 146 20.35 -28.41 16.28
CA TYR A 146 20.66 -27.74 15.01
C TYR A 146 19.61 -28.03 13.91
N ASP A 147 19.17 -29.28 13.77
CA ASP A 147 18.25 -29.68 12.71
C ASP A 147 16.85 -29.09 12.88
N SER A 148 16.43 -28.90 14.13
CA SER A 148 15.15 -28.27 14.47
C SER A 148 15.05 -26.81 13.99
N GLN A 149 16.16 -26.13 13.66
CA GLN A 149 16.17 -24.77 13.11
C GLN A 149 15.52 -24.69 11.72
N PHE A 150 15.54 -25.78 10.96
CA PHE A 150 14.87 -25.86 9.66
C PHE A 150 13.35 -26.06 9.77
N SER A 151 12.83 -26.13 10.99
CA SER A 151 11.39 -26.13 11.26
C SER A 151 10.97 -24.74 11.72
N THR A 152 10.82 -23.82 10.76
CA THR A 152 10.58 -22.40 11.00
C THR A 152 9.61 -21.78 10.00
N SER A 153 8.81 -20.84 10.45
CA SER A 153 7.88 -20.01 9.68
C SER A 153 8.49 -18.72 9.13
N CYS A 154 9.83 -18.56 9.22
CA CYS A 154 10.55 -17.37 8.81
C CYS A 154 10.07 -16.07 9.51
N GLU A 155 9.65 -16.18 10.75
CA GLU A 155 9.15 -15.09 11.58
C GLU A 155 10.17 -14.75 12.67
N SER A 156 11.13 -13.89 12.35
CA SER A 156 12.09 -13.36 13.33
C SER A 156 12.42 -11.91 13.04
N GLN A 157 12.64 -11.13 14.10
CA GLN A 157 13.18 -9.78 13.96
C GLN A 157 14.64 -9.85 13.48
N TYR A 158 15.09 -8.81 12.77
CA TYR A 158 16.47 -8.74 12.32
C TYR A 158 17.43 -8.40 13.47
N THR A 159 18.52 -9.15 13.58
CA THR A 159 19.69 -8.72 14.32
C THR A 159 20.61 -7.98 13.36
N ARG A 160 21.01 -6.75 13.68
CA ARG A 160 21.98 -5.98 12.91
C ARG A 160 23.34 -6.08 13.56
N GLU A 161 24.22 -6.91 13.01
CA GLU A 161 25.56 -7.12 13.51
C GLU A 161 26.54 -7.49 12.38
N PRO A 162 27.88 -7.34 12.58
CA PRO A 162 28.88 -7.76 11.61
C PRO A 162 28.78 -9.27 11.35
N ILE A 163 28.93 -9.68 10.07
CA ILE A 163 28.82 -11.10 9.67
C ILE A 163 29.84 -12.00 10.39
N GLY A 164 31.04 -11.50 10.74
CA GLY A 164 32.02 -12.23 11.53
C GLY A 164 31.66 -12.38 13.01
N GLN A 165 30.59 -11.75 13.48
CA GLN A 165 30.02 -11.95 14.81
C GLN A 165 28.80 -12.88 14.79
N TRP A 166 28.61 -13.59 13.70
CA TRP A 166 27.54 -14.56 13.55
C TRP A 166 27.43 -15.50 14.75
N ARG A 167 26.21 -15.68 15.21
CA ARG A 167 25.96 -16.58 16.35
C ARG A 167 26.31 -18.00 15.97
N LYS A 168 27.30 -18.58 16.67
CA LYS A 168 27.69 -19.98 16.47
C LYS A 168 26.46 -20.88 16.59
N ASP A 169 26.42 -21.91 15.78
CA ASP A 169 25.33 -22.88 15.73
C ASP A 169 23.95 -22.33 15.33
N LYS A 170 23.89 -21.06 14.85
CA LYS A 170 22.68 -20.47 14.29
C LYS A 170 22.71 -20.41 12.78
N ILE A 171 21.56 -20.67 12.19
CA ILE A 171 21.28 -20.37 10.78
C ILE A 171 20.30 -19.20 10.68
N ALA A 172 20.30 -18.55 9.55
CA ALA A 172 19.35 -17.49 9.24
C ALA A 172 18.65 -17.79 7.92
N PHE A 173 17.37 -17.46 7.85
CA PHE A 173 16.60 -17.58 6.62
C PHE A 173 16.80 -16.35 5.71
N LEU A 174 16.35 -16.43 4.48
CA LEU A 174 16.47 -15.37 3.49
C LEU A 174 15.21 -14.47 3.46
N PRO A 175 15.36 -13.21 2.91
CA PRO A 175 16.58 -12.55 2.44
C PRO A 175 17.49 -12.07 3.57
N ILE A 176 18.78 -11.91 3.26
CA ILE A 176 19.76 -11.24 4.13
C ILE A 176 20.33 -10.05 3.36
N THR A 177 20.37 -8.88 4.01
CA THR A 177 20.94 -7.66 3.40
C THR A 177 22.20 -7.24 4.17
N VAL A 178 23.35 -7.26 3.50
CA VAL A 178 24.67 -6.88 4.00
C VAL A 178 24.96 -5.43 3.63
N GLU A 179 25.48 -4.66 4.57
CA GLU A 179 25.93 -3.27 4.39
C GLU A 179 27.37 -3.28 3.89
N ALA A 180 27.57 -3.32 2.58
CA ALA A 180 28.86 -3.50 1.93
C ALA A 180 29.65 -2.17 1.79
N LEU A 181 30.72 -2.21 0.99
CA LEU A 181 31.59 -1.06 0.71
C LEU A 181 30.81 0.16 0.17
N ASP A 182 31.27 1.36 0.47
CA ASP A 182 30.74 2.64 -0.01
C ASP A 182 29.25 2.86 0.29
N GLY A 183 28.73 2.22 1.33
CA GLY A 183 27.31 2.32 1.72
C GLY A 183 26.36 1.48 0.86
N MET A 184 26.88 0.74 -0.11
CA MET A 184 26.08 -0.19 -0.91
C MET A 184 25.43 -1.27 -0.05
N LYS A 185 24.28 -1.78 -0.51
CA LYS A 185 23.63 -2.96 0.09
C LYS A 185 23.75 -4.15 -0.84
N VAL A 186 24.08 -5.29 -0.27
CA VAL A 186 24.09 -6.58 -0.97
C VAL A 186 23.01 -7.46 -0.37
N CYS A 187 21.91 -7.67 -1.11
CA CYS A 187 20.83 -8.53 -0.66
C CYS A 187 20.98 -9.92 -1.30
N ILE A 188 21.06 -10.95 -0.45
CA ILE A 188 21.15 -12.35 -0.87
C ILE A 188 19.76 -12.98 -0.73
N THR A 189 19.29 -13.63 -1.80
CA THR A 189 18.03 -14.38 -1.81
C THR A 189 18.05 -15.46 -2.89
N GLU A 190 16.90 -16.09 -3.14
CA GLU A 190 16.72 -17.11 -4.17
C GLU A 190 15.39 -16.97 -4.89
N SER A 191 15.24 -17.60 -6.06
CA SER A 191 13.97 -17.65 -6.80
C SER A 191 13.85 -18.91 -7.67
N ASP A 192 12.68 -19.15 -8.24
CA ASP A 192 12.31 -20.35 -9.00
C ASP A 192 12.42 -21.64 -8.16
N LEU A 193 12.05 -21.53 -6.88
CA LEU A 193 12.09 -22.63 -5.92
C LEU A 193 10.82 -23.47 -6.03
N LEU A 194 10.86 -24.55 -6.82
CA LEU A 194 9.70 -25.39 -7.16
C LEU A 194 9.84 -26.86 -6.79
N ASN A 195 11.07 -27.36 -6.69
CA ASN A 195 11.35 -28.79 -6.48
C ASN A 195 12.71 -29.02 -5.74
N TYR A 196 13.09 -28.10 -4.88
CA TYR A 196 14.36 -28.17 -4.16
C TYR A 196 14.19 -27.52 -2.78
N PRO A 197 14.97 -27.88 -1.74
CA PRO A 197 14.83 -27.23 -0.43
C PRO A 197 15.24 -25.76 -0.45
N GLY A 198 14.64 -24.96 0.44
CA GLY A 198 14.96 -23.55 0.63
C GLY A 198 16.38 -23.35 1.19
N MET A 199 17.04 -22.27 0.76
CA MET A 199 18.37 -21.90 1.20
C MET A 199 18.33 -21.09 2.49
N TYR A 200 19.16 -21.48 3.46
CA TYR A 200 19.51 -20.71 4.65
C TYR A 200 20.99 -20.33 4.56
N LEU A 201 21.42 -19.38 5.38
CA LEU A 201 22.81 -19.00 5.50
C LEU A 201 23.34 -19.23 6.91
N SER A 202 24.64 -19.51 7.00
CA SER A 202 25.40 -19.64 8.26
C SER A 202 26.81 -19.04 8.09
N ASN A 203 27.47 -18.77 9.18
CA ASN A 203 28.89 -18.42 9.20
C ASN A 203 29.58 -19.14 10.38
N PRO A 204 29.85 -20.44 10.26
CA PRO A 204 30.41 -21.24 11.35
C PRO A 204 31.85 -20.83 11.69
N ASP A 205 32.60 -20.32 10.72
CA ASP A 205 34.00 -19.95 10.87
C ASP A 205 34.19 -18.54 11.43
N GLY A 206 33.16 -17.70 11.40
CA GLY A 206 33.19 -16.30 11.85
C GLY A 206 34.09 -15.42 10.98
N ASP A 207 34.27 -15.78 9.73
CA ASP A 207 35.02 -15.02 8.73
C ASP A 207 34.15 -14.04 7.93
N ASN A 208 34.65 -13.56 6.78
CA ASN A 208 33.92 -12.64 5.93
C ASN A 208 33.06 -13.36 4.87
N ALA A 209 32.66 -14.60 5.12
CA ALA A 209 31.85 -15.39 4.19
C ALA A 209 30.55 -15.88 4.85
N LEU A 210 29.49 -15.93 4.06
CA LEU A 210 28.24 -16.60 4.39
C LEU A 210 28.15 -17.86 3.55
N GLU A 211 27.83 -18.99 4.17
CA GLU A 211 27.72 -20.28 3.52
C GLU A 211 26.27 -20.76 3.52
N ALA A 212 25.81 -21.24 2.37
CA ALA A 212 24.48 -21.83 2.24
C ALA A 212 24.39 -23.16 3.02
N VAL A 213 23.26 -23.33 3.69
CA VAL A 213 22.87 -24.58 4.34
C VAL A 213 21.42 -24.90 3.99
N PHE A 214 21.09 -26.18 3.94
CA PHE A 214 19.79 -26.64 3.46
C PHE A 214 19.22 -27.73 4.38
N PRO A 215 17.88 -27.76 4.56
CA PRO A 215 17.23 -28.90 5.22
C PRO A 215 17.39 -30.16 4.37
N ARG A 216 17.80 -31.25 4.97
CA ARG A 216 17.87 -32.57 4.33
C ARG A 216 16.44 -33.11 4.10
N TYR A 217 16.30 -34.02 3.13
CA TYR A 217 15.03 -34.65 2.81
C TYR A 217 14.45 -35.34 4.05
N PRO A 218 13.16 -35.09 4.41
CA PRO A 218 12.53 -35.75 5.55
C PRO A 218 12.25 -37.22 5.24
N LYS A 219 12.64 -38.10 6.16
CA LYS A 219 12.37 -39.54 6.07
C LYS A 219 11.09 -39.93 6.75
N ASP A 220 10.93 -39.55 8.01
CA ASP A 220 9.76 -39.81 8.81
C ASP A 220 9.09 -38.53 9.25
N ILE A 221 7.80 -38.40 8.92
CA ILE A 221 6.97 -37.25 9.27
C ILE A 221 5.74 -37.75 10.05
N GLU A 222 5.46 -37.14 11.20
CA GLU A 222 4.28 -37.44 11.99
C GLU A 222 3.37 -36.23 12.12
N GLN A 223 2.06 -36.44 12.14
CA GLN A 223 1.09 -35.42 12.47
C GLN A 223 1.30 -34.93 13.91
N GLY A 224 1.36 -33.62 14.13
CA GLY A 224 1.58 -33.05 15.46
C GLY A 224 1.48 -31.54 15.50
N GLY A 225 2.19 -30.93 16.43
CA GLY A 225 2.27 -29.49 16.59
C GLY A 225 0.98 -28.81 17.05
N HIS A 226 0.80 -27.54 16.68
CA HIS A 226 -0.38 -26.78 17.06
C HIS A 226 -1.66 -27.46 16.55
N ASN A 227 -2.56 -27.78 17.46
CA ASN A 227 -3.82 -28.45 17.18
C ASN A 227 -3.75 -29.69 16.25
N MET A 228 -2.59 -30.38 16.19
CA MET A 228 -2.32 -31.51 15.30
C MET A 228 -2.35 -31.14 13.81
N LEU A 229 -1.99 -29.92 13.45
CA LEU A 229 -2.08 -29.39 12.08
C LEU A 229 -0.73 -29.23 11.36
N GLN A 230 0.37 -29.64 12.01
CA GLN A 230 1.72 -29.60 11.46
C GLN A 230 2.25 -30.99 11.11
N GLY A 231 3.24 -31.03 10.21
CA GLY A 231 4.01 -32.24 9.93
C GLY A 231 5.36 -32.19 10.66
N ILE A 232 5.52 -32.95 11.72
CA ILE A 232 6.72 -32.97 12.57
C ILE A 232 7.74 -33.96 12.04
N ILE A 233 8.93 -33.47 11.68
CA ILE A 233 10.03 -34.29 11.21
C ILE A 233 10.60 -35.10 12.37
N LYS A 234 10.72 -36.40 12.22
CA LYS A 234 11.33 -37.32 13.21
C LYS A 234 12.73 -37.75 12.80
N SER A 235 12.94 -37.92 11.51
CA SER A 235 14.25 -38.24 10.96
C SER A 235 14.39 -37.73 9.54
N ARG A 236 15.62 -37.58 9.08
CA ARG A 236 15.94 -37.12 7.72
C ARG A 236 16.85 -38.15 7.02
N GLU A 237 16.83 -38.11 5.70
CA GLU A 237 17.75 -38.82 4.84
C GLU A 237 19.13 -38.13 4.81
N ASP A 238 20.12 -38.74 4.15
CA ASP A 238 21.48 -38.21 4.01
C ASP A 238 21.67 -37.36 2.73
N TYR A 239 20.57 -37.00 2.06
CA TYR A 239 20.55 -36.15 0.84
C TYR A 239 19.55 -34.99 0.99
N LEU A 240 19.68 -34.01 0.10
CA LEU A 240 18.86 -32.78 0.10
C LEU A 240 17.58 -32.96 -0.73
N ALA A 241 17.71 -33.55 -1.91
CA ALA A 241 16.62 -33.64 -2.90
C ALA A 241 16.75 -34.84 -3.84
N GLU A 242 15.59 -35.32 -4.28
CA GLU A 242 15.42 -36.22 -5.42
C GLU A 242 14.94 -35.40 -6.61
N VAL A 243 15.68 -35.40 -7.71
CA VAL A 243 15.43 -34.49 -8.83
C VAL A 243 15.35 -35.21 -10.17
N SER A 244 14.66 -34.60 -11.12
CA SER A 244 14.53 -35.11 -12.47
C SER A 244 15.84 -35.05 -13.24
N ALA A 245 15.96 -35.87 -14.31
CA ALA A 245 17.15 -35.89 -15.19
C ALA A 245 17.44 -34.52 -15.84
N GLN A 246 16.45 -33.66 -15.98
CA GLN A 246 16.51 -32.35 -16.64
C GLN A 246 16.12 -31.22 -15.67
N GLU A 247 16.48 -31.34 -14.39
CA GLU A 247 16.12 -30.34 -13.35
C GLU A 247 16.79 -29.00 -13.60
N ALA A 248 16.01 -27.93 -13.49
CA ALA A 248 16.53 -26.58 -13.38
C ALA A 248 16.46 -26.14 -11.90
N PHE A 249 17.61 -26.04 -11.27
CA PHE A 249 17.72 -25.69 -9.85
C PHE A 249 17.34 -24.23 -9.60
N PRO A 250 17.00 -23.87 -8.36
CA PRO A 250 16.70 -22.49 -8.00
C PRO A 250 17.85 -21.52 -8.33
N TRP A 251 17.48 -20.27 -8.60
CA TRP A 251 18.45 -19.20 -8.76
C TRP A 251 18.98 -18.75 -7.39
N ARG A 252 20.32 -18.65 -7.28
CA ARG A 252 21.01 -18.00 -6.19
C ARG A 252 21.28 -16.55 -6.61
N ILE A 253 20.79 -15.57 -5.84
CA ILE A 253 20.67 -14.18 -6.25
C ILE A 253 21.49 -13.29 -5.35
N VAL A 254 22.25 -12.39 -5.96
CA VAL A 254 22.96 -11.28 -5.30
C VAL A 254 22.48 -9.97 -5.93
N ILE A 255 21.69 -9.20 -5.17
CA ILE A 255 21.22 -7.88 -5.56
C ILE A 255 22.18 -6.85 -4.97
N VAL A 256 22.57 -5.85 -5.75
CA VAL A 256 23.48 -4.80 -5.31
C VAL A 256 22.82 -3.45 -5.55
N SER A 257 22.55 -2.70 -4.48
CA SER A 257 22.04 -1.34 -4.55
C SER A 257 23.07 -0.33 -4.08
N LYS A 258 23.15 0.83 -4.74
CA LYS A 258 23.97 1.96 -4.31
C LYS A 258 23.32 2.75 -3.19
N GLU A 259 22.02 2.94 -3.29
CA GLU A 259 21.18 3.61 -2.30
C GLU A 259 20.17 2.60 -1.77
N ASP A 260 19.89 2.64 -0.48
CA ASP A 260 18.97 1.69 0.16
C ASP A 260 17.62 1.66 -0.57
N LYS A 261 17.11 2.82 -1.00
CA LYS A 261 15.81 2.94 -1.67
C LYS A 261 15.69 2.17 -2.98
N GLU A 262 16.78 1.86 -3.68
CA GLU A 262 16.74 1.05 -4.90
C GLU A 262 16.18 -0.36 -4.63
N LEU A 263 16.34 -0.89 -3.42
CA LEU A 263 15.79 -2.19 -3.02
C LEU A 263 14.25 -2.22 -3.01
N LEU A 264 13.62 -1.07 -2.77
CA LEU A 264 12.15 -0.95 -2.68
C LEU A 264 11.44 -1.28 -4.01
N THR A 265 12.15 -1.16 -5.12
CA THR A 265 11.62 -1.38 -6.47
C THR A 265 12.39 -2.46 -7.25
N CYS A 266 13.21 -3.26 -6.57
CA CYS A 266 13.98 -4.33 -7.20
C CYS A 266 13.06 -5.51 -7.61
N ASP A 267 12.98 -5.80 -8.90
CA ASP A 267 12.13 -6.85 -9.46
C ASP A 267 12.87 -8.17 -9.74
N ILE A 268 14.18 -8.27 -9.47
CA ILE A 268 15.02 -9.42 -9.84
C ILE A 268 14.47 -10.76 -9.32
N PRO A 269 14.06 -10.90 -8.03
CA PRO A 269 13.53 -12.18 -7.55
C PRO A 269 12.24 -12.60 -8.27
N TRP A 270 11.36 -11.65 -8.59
CA TRP A 270 10.15 -11.92 -9.37
C TRP A 270 10.49 -12.28 -10.82
N LEU A 271 11.39 -11.53 -11.47
CA LEU A 271 11.84 -11.78 -12.87
C LEU A 271 12.52 -13.15 -13.05
N LEU A 272 13.10 -13.70 -12.01
CA LEU A 272 13.76 -15.01 -12.02
C LEU A 272 12.78 -16.18 -11.75
N GLY A 273 11.57 -15.92 -11.26
CA GLY A 273 10.50 -16.91 -11.22
C GLY A 273 10.05 -17.31 -12.62
N ARG A 274 9.52 -18.53 -12.80
CA ARG A 274 8.98 -18.97 -14.09
C ARG A 274 7.72 -18.20 -14.46
N GLU A 275 7.56 -17.96 -15.77
CA GLU A 275 6.32 -17.41 -16.28
C GLU A 275 5.20 -18.48 -16.19
N PRO A 276 3.93 -18.04 -16.05
CA PRO A 276 2.79 -18.94 -16.21
C PRO A 276 2.83 -19.59 -17.58
N ALA A 277 2.27 -20.80 -17.71
CA ALA A 277 2.08 -21.40 -19.02
C ALA A 277 1.15 -20.50 -19.88
N PRO A 278 1.44 -20.34 -21.19
CA PRO A 278 0.73 -19.39 -22.04
C PRO A 278 -0.79 -19.59 -22.12
N GLU A 279 -1.26 -20.81 -21.89
CA GLU A 279 -2.69 -21.19 -21.89
C GLU A 279 -3.43 -20.87 -20.59
N MET A 280 -2.72 -20.45 -19.55
CA MET A 280 -3.33 -20.18 -18.23
C MET A 280 -3.90 -18.77 -18.18
N ASP A 281 -5.13 -18.65 -17.67
CA ASP A 281 -5.82 -17.40 -17.40
C ASP A 281 -5.98 -17.18 -15.89
N PHE A 282 -5.46 -16.09 -15.38
CA PHE A 282 -5.59 -15.66 -13.99
C PHE A 282 -6.41 -14.36 -13.83
N SER A 283 -7.19 -13.97 -14.83
CA SER A 283 -8.06 -12.79 -14.78
C SER A 283 -9.13 -12.86 -13.68
N TRP A 284 -9.41 -14.04 -13.16
CA TRP A 284 -10.31 -14.32 -12.06
C TRP A 284 -9.71 -13.99 -10.68
N VAL A 285 -8.39 -13.91 -10.55
CA VAL A 285 -7.72 -13.52 -9.30
C VAL A 285 -8.03 -12.07 -9.01
N LYS A 286 -8.65 -11.80 -7.86
CA LYS A 286 -9.07 -10.47 -7.46
C LYS A 286 -8.37 -10.07 -6.16
N PRO A 287 -7.30 -9.28 -6.25
CA PRO A 287 -6.67 -8.66 -5.07
C PRO A 287 -7.67 -7.82 -4.29
N GLY A 288 -7.50 -7.72 -2.98
CA GLY A 288 -8.41 -6.93 -2.15
C GLY A 288 -8.04 -6.96 -0.68
N LYS A 289 -8.88 -6.31 0.12
CA LYS A 289 -8.76 -6.24 1.58
C LYS A 289 -9.65 -7.26 2.25
N VAL A 290 -9.20 -7.71 3.41
CA VAL A 290 -9.86 -8.77 4.20
C VAL A 290 -10.19 -8.25 5.59
N ALA A 291 -11.44 -8.26 5.99
CA ALA A 291 -11.82 -8.08 7.39
C ALA A 291 -11.50 -9.37 8.15
N TRP A 292 -10.60 -9.26 9.13
CA TRP A 292 -10.01 -10.40 9.83
C TRP A 292 -10.35 -10.40 11.31
N ASP A 293 -10.64 -11.57 11.87
CA ASP A 293 -11.22 -11.77 13.19
C ASP A 293 -10.20 -12.18 14.27
N TRP A 294 -9.14 -12.91 13.91
CA TRP A 294 -8.24 -13.55 14.87
C TRP A 294 -7.42 -12.57 15.69
N TRP A 295 -6.82 -11.55 15.05
CA TRP A 295 -5.94 -10.60 15.74
C TRP A 295 -6.66 -9.83 16.85
N ASN A 296 -7.89 -9.43 16.59
CA ASN A 296 -8.72 -8.71 17.53
C ASN A 296 -9.50 -9.62 18.50
N ALA A 297 -9.28 -10.95 18.46
CA ALA A 297 -9.88 -11.97 19.31
C ALA A 297 -11.43 -11.97 19.26
N TRP A 298 -12.01 -11.75 18.06
CA TRP A 298 -13.47 -11.60 17.84
C TRP A 298 -14.10 -10.56 18.76
N ASN A 299 -13.34 -9.55 19.19
CA ASN A 299 -13.70 -8.61 20.25
C ASN A 299 -14.62 -7.50 19.72
N LEU A 300 -15.86 -7.86 19.41
CA LEU A 300 -16.92 -6.92 19.07
C LEU A 300 -17.59 -6.38 20.34
N TYR A 301 -17.99 -5.13 20.30
CA TYR A 301 -18.78 -4.49 21.34
C TYR A 301 -19.77 -3.49 20.72
N GLY A 302 -20.86 -3.18 21.47
CA GLY A 302 -21.98 -2.41 20.95
C GLY A 302 -22.85 -3.22 19.98
N VAL A 303 -22.90 -4.55 20.20
CA VAL A 303 -23.71 -5.53 19.45
C VAL A 303 -24.66 -6.25 20.41
N ASP A 304 -25.78 -6.76 19.90
CA ASP A 304 -26.81 -7.43 20.69
C ASP A 304 -26.71 -8.98 20.67
N PHE A 305 -25.48 -9.48 20.49
CA PHE A 305 -25.18 -10.93 20.48
C PHE A 305 -23.80 -11.18 21.11
N GLU A 306 -23.57 -12.41 21.54
CA GLU A 306 -22.26 -12.87 22.02
C GLU A 306 -21.30 -13.05 20.82
N ALA A 307 -20.19 -12.30 20.83
CA ALA A 307 -19.19 -12.37 19.79
C ALA A 307 -18.27 -13.59 19.97
N GLY A 308 -17.83 -14.18 18.86
CA GLY A 308 -16.96 -15.35 18.82
C GLY A 308 -17.07 -16.07 17.49
N VAL A 309 -16.64 -17.32 17.43
CA VAL A 309 -16.78 -18.15 16.24
C VAL A 309 -18.25 -18.61 16.12
N ASN A 310 -19.10 -17.76 15.53
CA ASN A 310 -20.50 -18.05 15.30
C ASN A 310 -21.10 -17.23 14.13
N ASN A 311 -22.26 -17.66 13.65
CA ASN A 311 -22.95 -17.03 12.51
C ASN A 311 -23.25 -15.55 12.70
N ALA A 312 -23.61 -15.11 13.91
CA ALA A 312 -23.96 -13.72 14.17
C ALA A 312 -22.73 -12.82 14.01
N THR A 313 -21.59 -13.23 14.51
CA THR A 313 -20.30 -12.53 14.38
C THR A 313 -19.92 -12.39 12.90
N TYR A 314 -19.93 -13.47 12.13
CA TYR A 314 -19.49 -13.40 10.73
C TYR A 314 -20.48 -12.65 9.84
N LYS A 315 -21.79 -12.70 10.11
CA LYS A 315 -22.75 -11.78 9.44
C LYS A 315 -22.41 -10.31 9.71
N TYR A 316 -22.04 -9.98 10.94
CA TYR A 316 -21.64 -8.62 11.29
C TYR A 316 -20.36 -8.18 10.54
N TYR A 317 -19.36 -9.07 10.44
CA TYR A 317 -18.15 -8.81 9.63
C TYR A 317 -18.46 -8.63 8.14
N ILE A 318 -19.35 -9.46 7.59
CA ILE A 318 -19.80 -9.37 6.19
C ILE A 318 -20.53 -8.04 5.94
N ASP A 319 -21.45 -7.64 6.84
CA ASP A 319 -22.15 -6.36 6.74
C ASP A 319 -21.21 -5.16 6.85
N PHE A 320 -20.24 -5.25 7.75
CA PHE A 320 -19.17 -4.25 7.88
C PHE A 320 -18.35 -4.14 6.59
N ALA A 321 -17.91 -5.26 6.03
CA ALA A 321 -17.13 -5.31 4.81
C ALA A 321 -17.91 -4.73 3.62
N ALA A 322 -19.15 -5.17 3.42
CA ALA A 322 -20.03 -4.68 2.36
C ALA A 322 -20.27 -3.16 2.43
N LYS A 323 -20.54 -2.65 3.65
CA LYS A 323 -20.82 -1.22 3.87
C LYS A 323 -19.62 -0.32 3.59
N ASN A 324 -18.41 -0.82 3.81
CA ASN A 324 -17.18 -0.04 3.74
C ASN A 324 -16.32 -0.34 2.50
N GLY A 325 -16.80 -1.19 1.56
CA GLY A 325 -16.06 -1.50 0.32
C GLY A 325 -14.83 -2.38 0.55
N ILE A 326 -14.89 -3.27 1.53
CA ILE A 326 -13.89 -4.30 1.81
C ILE A 326 -14.30 -5.57 1.08
N GLU A 327 -13.39 -6.15 0.31
CA GLU A 327 -13.68 -7.19 -0.65
C GLU A 327 -13.97 -8.55 0.00
N TYR A 328 -13.31 -8.84 1.13
CA TYR A 328 -13.33 -10.18 1.74
C TYR A 328 -13.54 -10.15 3.24
N VAL A 329 -14.05 -11.27 3.75
CA VAL A 329 -14.02 -11.66 5.16
C VAL A 329 -13.37 -13.03 5.26
N ILE A 330 -12.49 -13.22 6.23
CA ILE A 330 -11.90 -14.52 6.52
C ILE A 330 -12.53 -15.11 7.78
N LEU A 331 -12.82 -16.41 7.73
CA LEU A 331 -13.05 -17.25 8.91
C LEU A 331 -11.70 -17.87 9.27
N ASP A 332 -11.03 -17.31 10.29
CA ASP A 332 -9.74 -17.81 10.77
C ASP A 332 -9.89 -19.10 11.61
N GLU A 333 -8.83 -19.59 12.25
CA GLU A 333 -8.84 -20.84 13.00
C GLU A 333 -10.03 -20.94 13.98
N GLY A 334 -10.79 -22.03 13.91
CA GLY A 334 -11.90 -22.32 14.82
C GLY A 334 -13.24 -22.65 14.13
N TRP A 335 -13.42 -22.34 12.85
CA TRP A 335 -14.64 -22.67 12.08
C TRP A 335 -14.76 -24.18 11.81
N ALA A 336 -13.66 -24.93 11.77
CA ALA A 336 -13.60 -26.37 11.68
C ALA A 336 -13.12 -26.98 13.01
N VAL A 337 -13.50 -28.23 13.27
CA VAL A 337 -13.22 -28.91 14.55
C VAL A 337 -11.71 -29.12 14.72
N ASN A 338 -11.13 -28.52 15.76
CA ASN A 338 -9.71 -28.63 16.09
C ASN A 338 -9.27 -30.06 16.44
N LYS A 339 -7.96 -30.35 16.25
CA LYS A 339 -7.26 -31.60 16.60
C LYS A 339 -7.60 -32.81 15.74
N LYS A 340 -8.48 -32.67 14.74
CA LYS A 340 -8.86 -33.79 13.85
C LYS A 340 -8.28 -33.68 12.46
N ALA A 341 -7.74 -32.50 12.11
CA ALA A 341 -7.25 -32.17 10.77
C ALA A 341 -8.26 -32.59 9.69
N ASP A 342 -9.50 -32.13 9.84
CA ASP A 342 -10.63 -32.44 8.96
C ASP A 342 -11.42 -31.17 8.67
N LEU A 343 -11.21 -30.61 7.49
CA LEU A 343 -11.86 -29.36 7.07
C LEU A 343 -13.37 -29.52 6.84
N PHE A 344 -13.90 -30.75 6.79
CA PHE A 344 -15.32 -31.01 6.55
C PHE A 344 -16.14 -31.19 7.85
N GLN A 345 -15.48 -31.15 9.01
CA GLN A 345 -16.14 -31.09 10.31
C GLN A 345 -16.27 -29.63 10.77
N VAL A 346 -17.25 -28.94 10.19
CA VAL A 346 -17.60 -27.57 10.60
C VAL A 346 -18.17 -27.58 12.01
N VAL A 347 -17.81 -26.61 12.86
CA VAL A 347 -18.35 -26.48 14.21
C VAL A 347 -19.86 -26.17 14.19
N PRO A 348 -20.66 -26.61 15.18
CA PRO A 348 -22.12 -26.46 15.16
C PRO A 348 -22.59 -25.00 15.12
N GLU A 349 -21.78 -24.06 15.59
CA GLU A 349 -22.06 -22.62 15.64
C GLU A 349 -21.95 -21.93 14.27
N ILE A 350 -21.41 -22.63 13.26
CA ILE A 350 -21.17 -22.13 11.90
C ILE A 350 -22.02 -22.88 10.88
N ASP A 351 -22.90 -22.17 10.20
CA ASP A 351 -23.59 -22.60 8.98
C ASP A 351 -22.86 -21.99 7.78
N LEU A 352 -21.82 -22.69 7.29
CA LEU A 352 -20.95 -22.18 6.25
C LEU A 352 -21.66 -21.94 4.91
N PRO A 353 -22.54 -22.85 4.42
CA PRO A 353 -23.33 -22.59 3.21
C PRO A 353 -24.16 -21.32 3.30
N MET A 354 -24.85 -21.10 4.41
CA MET A 354 -25.63 -19.89 4.65
C MET A 354 -24.75 -18.64 4.67
N LEU A 355 -23.57 -18.69 5.28
CA LEU A 355 -22.64 -17.56 5.31
C LEU A 355 -22.09 -17.24 3.90
N CYS A 356 -21.80 -18.26 3.08
CA CYS A 356 -21.36 -18.07 1.69
C CYS A 356 -22.46 -17.38 0.85
N GLU A 357 -23.72 -17.85 0.96
CA GLU A 357 -24.86 -17.23 0.27
C GLU A 357 -25.08 -15.78 0.74
N TYR A 358 -25.02 -15.56 2.07
CA TYR A 358 -25.19 -14.22 2.65
C TYR A 358 -24.10 -13.24 2.17
N ALA A 359 -22.85 -13.66 2.17
CA ALA A 359 -21.73 -12.86 1.72
C ALA A 359 -21.83 -12.55 0.21
N ALA A 360 -22.14 -13.57 -0.61
CA ALA A 360 -22.33 -13.40 -2.05
C ALA A 360 -23.46 -12.41 -2.35
N GLY A 361 -24.59 -12.46 -1.63
CA GLY A 361 -25.70 -11.52 -1.73
C GLY A 361 -25.33 -10.07 -1.37
N LYS A 362 -24.23 -9.87 -0.66
CA LYS A 362 -23.69 -8.56 -0.27
C LYS A 362 -22.49 -8.14 -1.14
N GLY A 363 -22.04 -8.98 -2.08
CA GLY A 363 -20.86 -8.71 -2.91
C GLY A 363 -19.54 -8.89 -2.17
N VAL A 364 -19.51 -9.64 -1.06
CA VAL A 364 -18.31 -9.93 -0.25
C VAL A 364 -17.89 -11.37 -0.49
N GLY A 365 -16.59 -11.61 -0.68
CA GLY A 365 -16.02 -12.95 -0.77
C GLY A 365 -15.66 -13.51 0.60
N LEU A 366 -15.80 -14.85 0.78
CA LEU A 366 -15.31 -15.53 1.96
C LEU A 366 -13.98 -16.26 1.68
N ILE A 367 -13.06 -16.18 2.64
CA ILE A 367 -11.80 -16.91 2.67
C ILE A 367 -11.83 -17.81 3.91
N LEU A 368 -11.31 -19.02 3.82
CA LEU A 368 -11.25 -19.97 4.93
C LEU A 368 -9.81 -20.21 5.35
N TRP A 369 -9.59 -20.26 6.66
CA TRP A 369 -8.33 -20.71 7.22
C TRP A 369 -8.23 -22.23 7.19
N ALA A 370 -7.06 -22.77 6.91
CA ALA A 370 -6.79 -24.19 6.92
C ALA A 370 -5.37 -24.48 7.43
N GLY A 371 -5.23 -25.37 8.41
CA GLY A 371 -3.90 -25.84 8.80
C GLY A 371 -3.33 -26.80 7.74
N TYR A 372 -2.00 -26.77 7.58
CA TYR A 372 -1.26 -27.54 6.58
C TYR A 372 -1.71 -29.01 6.49
N TRP A 373 -1.71 -29.74 7.63
CA TRP A 373 -2.02 -31.18 7.63
C TRP A 373 -3.43 -31.48 7.16
N ALA A 374 -4.40 -30.66 7.56
CA ALA A 374 -5.78 -30.78 7.14
C ALA A 374 -5.97 -30.49 5.65
N PHE A 375 -5.27 -29.47 5.13
CA PHE A 375 -5.34 -29.08 3.73
C PHE A 375 -4.65 -30.11 2.82
N GLU A 376 -3.43 -30.57 3.18
CA GLU A 376 -2.69 -31.59 2.43
C GLU A 376 -3.47 -32.91 2.30
N LYS A 377 -4.11 -33.34 3.40
CA LYS A 377 -4.84 -34.61 3.46
C LYS A 377 -5.98 -34.70 2.44
N ASP A 378 -6.74 -33.62 2.26
CA ASP A 378 -7.95 -33.60 1.44
C ASP A 378 -7.97 -32.43 0.42
N MET A 379 -6.82 -31.99 -0.04
CA MET A 379 -6.62 -30.76 -0.84
C MET A 379 -7.56 -30.65 -2.04
N GLU A 380 -7.61 -31.70 -2.87
CA GLU A 380 -8.44 -31.73 -4.08
C GLU A 380 -9.93 -31.60 -3.75
N LYS A 381 -10.38 -32.37 -2.74
CA LYS A 381 -11.77 -32.33 -2.28
C LYS A 381 -12.13 -30.99 -1.68
N ALA A 382 -11.26 -30.42 -0.84
CA ALA A 382 -11.48 -29.13 -0.20
C ALA A 382 -11.58 -28.00 -1.25
N CYS A 383 -10.64 -27.95 -2.21
CA CYS A 383 -10.68 -26.96 -3.27
C CYS A 383 -11.96 -27.06 -4.11
N ARG A 384 -12.39 -28.28 -4.49
CA ARG A 384 -13.61 -28.46 -5.27
C ARG A 384 -14.86 -28.05 -4.49
N GLU A 385 -15.10 -28.65 -3.34
CA GLU A 385 -16.36 -28.49 -2.61
C GLU A 385 -16.54 -27.06 -2.08
N TYR A 386 -15.48 -26.45 -1.57
CA TYR A 386 -15.57 -25.07 -1.08
C TYR A 386 -15.63 -24.04 -2.21
N SER A 387 -15.01 -24.29 -3.37
CA SER A 387 -15.20 -23.45 -4.58
C SER A 387 -16.66 -23.50 -5.06
N GLU A 388 -17.24 -24.71 -5.14
CA GLU A 388 -18.66 -24.91 -5.50
C GLU A 388 -19.61 -24.21 -4.49
N MET A 389 -19.25 -24.13 -3.23
CA MET A 389 -19.99 -23.40 -2.19
C MET A 389 -19.85 -21.88 -2.32
N GLY A 390 -18.85 -21.38 -3.06
CA GLY A 390 -18.63 -19.94 -3.33
C GLY A 390 -17.48 -19.30 -2.56
N VAL A 391 -16.69 -20.09 -1.80
CA VAL A 391 -15.45 -19.64 -1.17
C VAL A 391 -14.47 -19.11 -2.21
N LYS A 392 -13.67 -18.08 -1.89
CA LYS A 392 -12.75 -17.39 -2.80
C LYS A 392 -11.29 -17.76 -2.61
N GLY A 393 -10.94 -18.40 -1.52
CA GLY A 393 -9.56 -18.80 -1.26
C GLY A 393 -9.36 -19.42 0.10
N PHE A 394 -8.12 -19.83 0.34
CA PHE A 394 -7.66 -20.36 1.62
C PHE A 394 -6.45 -19.58 2.14
N LYS A 395 -6.46 -19.27 3.44
CA LYS A 395 -5.28 -18.98 4.23
C LYS A 395 -4.77 -20.33 4.75
N VAL A 396 -3.66 -20.82 4.19
CA VAL A 396 -3.08 -22.11 4.58
C VAL A 396 -1.91 -21.87 5.51
N ASP A 397 -1.95 -22.47 6.70
CA ASP A 397 -1.08 -22.12 7.81
C ASP A 397 -0.33 -23.33 8.37
N PHE A 398 0.77 -23.09 9.11
CA PHE A 398 1.55 -24.09 9.82
C PHE A 398 2.32 -25.07 8.95
N MET A 399 2.84 -24.65 7.79
CA MET A 399 3.82 -25.43 7.06
C MET A 399 5.14 -25.52 7.85
N ASP A 400 5.63 -24.39 8.36
CA ASP A 400 6.79 -24.25 9.27
C ASP A 400 8.08 -24.94 8.79
N ARG A 401 8.24 -25.18 7.50
CA ARG A 401 9.42 -25.80 6.89
C ARG A 401 9.45 -25.56 5.38
N ASP A 402 10.60 -25.78 4.77
CA ASP A 402 10.85 -25.61 3.35
C ASP A 402 11.84 -26.68 2.79
N ASP A 403 11.81 -27.89 3.34
CA ASP A 403 12.41 -29.05 2.68
C ASP A 403 11.71 -29.41 1.36
N GLN A 404 12.32 -30.23 0.53
CA GLN A 404 11.77 -30.49 -0.81
C GLN A 404 10.31 -30.93 -0.82
N PRO A 405 9.82 -31.89 0.00
CA PRO A 405 8.40 -32.26 0.02
C PRO A 405 7.48 -31.09 0.38
N MET A 406 7.89 -30.19 1.26
CA MET A 406 7.12 -29.00 1.60
C MET A 406 7.10 -28.00 0.43
N ILE A 407 8.21 -27.76 -0.24
CA ILE A 407 8.23 -26.93 -1.45
C ILE A 407 7.32 -27.51 -2.54
N GLN A 408 7.30 -28.83 -2.70
CA GLN A 408 6.36 -29.51 -3.61
C GLN A 408 4.90 -29.32 -3.15
N PHE A 409 4.63 -29.31 -1.84
CA PHE A 409 3.29 -29.00 -1.31
C PHE A 409 2.84 -27.60 -1.73
N TYR A 410 3.66 -26.55 -1.54
CA TYR A 410 3.32 -25.17 -1.96
C TYR A 410 2.93 -25.13 -3.44
N ARG A 411 3.69 -25.81 -4.30
CA ARG A 411 3.39 -25.90 -5.73
C ARG A 411 2.06 -26.62 -5.98
N ARG A 412 1.85 -27.81 -5.40
CA ARG A 412 0.60 -28.56 -5.58
C ARG A 412 -0.61 -27.79 -5.07
N ALA A 413 -0.48 -27.08 -3.94
CA ALA A 413 -1.54 -26.24 -3.39
C ALA A 413 -1.89 -25.10 -4.37
N ALA A 414 -0.89 -24.42 -4.93
CA ALA A 414 -1.08 -23.37 -5.94
C ALA A 414 -1.80 -23.92 -7.19
N GLU A 415 -1.31 -25.05 -7.73
CA GLU A 415 -1.86 -25.72 -8.92
C GLU A 415 -3.31 -26.18 -8.69
N THR A 416 -3.57 -26.84 -7.56
CA THR A 416 -4.89 -27.36 -7.25
C THR A 416 -5.89 -26.22 -7.02
N ALA A 417 -5.53 -25.22 -6.20
CA ALA A 417 -6.37 -24.07 -5.98
C ALA A 417 -6.69 -23.31 -7.29
N ALA A 418 -5.70 -23.13 -8.18
CA ALA A 418 -5.91 -22.48 -9.47
C ALA A 418 -6.93 -23.20 -10.35
N ARG A 419 -6.95 -24.55 -10.38
CA ARG A 419 -7.94 -25.33 -11.15
C ARG A 419 -9.38 -25.06 -10.69
N TYR A 420 -9.56 -24.65 -9.44
CA TYR A 420 -10.87 -24.34 -8.84
C TYR A 420 -11.10 -22.85 -8.64
N HIS A 421 -10.27 -21.99 -9.24
CA HIS A 421 -10.34 -20.55 -9.15
C HIS A 421 -10.30 -20.05 -7.68
N LEU A 422 -9.41 -20.61 -6.87
CA LEU A 422 -9.20 -20.24 -5.47
C LEU A 422 -7.84 -19.55 -5.30
N MET A 423 -7.84 -18.46 -4.56
CA MET A 423 -6.62 -17.79 -4.10
C MET A 423 -6.03 -18.52 -2.91
N VAL A 424 -4.72 -18.40 -2.73
CA VAL A 424 -4.00 -18.96 -1.58
C VAL A 424 -3.12 -17.88 -0.95
N ASP A 425 -3.25 -17.74 0.36
CA ASP A 425 -2.35 -16.99 1.23
C ASP A 425 -1.66 -17.97 2.16
N PHE A 426 -0.33 -18.00 2.15
CA PHE A 426 0.46 -18.94 2.94
C PHE A 426 0.96 -18.30 4.23
N HIS A 427 0.52 -18.83 5.39
CA HIS A 427 0.94 -18.47 6.72
C HIS A 427 1.76 -19.59 7.38
N GLY A 428 2.48 -19.31 8.47
CA GLY A 428 3.45 -20.27 8.97
C GLY A 428 4.41 -20.71 7.85
N ALA A 429 4.80 -19.80 7.00
CA ALA A 429 5.39 -20.05 5.70
C ALA A 429 6.82 -19.49 5.58
N PHE A 430 7.53 -19.94 4.54
CA PHE A 430 8.80 -19.31 4.15
C PHE A 430 8.56 -18.04 3.28
N LYS A 431 9.65 -17.33 2.92
CA LYS A 431 9.60 -16.17 2.03
C LYS A 431 9.10 -16.53 0.61
N PRO A 432 8.51 -15.61 -0.15
CA PRO A 432 8.27 -15.78 -1.58
C PRO A 432 9.57 -16.12 -2.32
N SER A 433 9.49 -17.06 -3.28
CA SER A 433 10.65 -17.51 -4.07
C SER A 433 10.27 -17.76 -5.53
N GLY A 434 9.46 -16.84 -6.11
CA GLY A 434 9.08 -16.87 -7.52
C GLY A 434 7.79 -17.64 -7.85
N LEU A 435 7.23 -18.43 -6.93
CA LEU A 435 6.00 -19.21 -7.18
C LEU A 435 4.82 -18.31 -7.55
N GLN A 436 4.68 -17.13 -6.94
CA GLN A 436 3.63 -16.16 -7.21
C GLN A 436 3.69 -15.54 -8.63
N ARG A 437 4.82 -15.65 -9.34
CA ARG A 437 4.89 -15.32 -10.76
C ARG A 437 4.30 -16.43 -11.62
N THR A 438 4.64 -17.68 -11.32
CA THR A 438 4.17 -18.87 -12.05
C THR A 438 2.69 -19.13 -11.80
N TRP A 439 2.26 -18.90 -10.55
CA TRP A 439 0.91 -19.12 -10.03
C TRP A 439 0.39 -17.85 -9.34
N PRO A 440 -0.14 -16.87 -10.10
CA PRO A 440 -0.64 -15.60 -9.56
C PRO A 440 -1.79 -15.72 -8.53
N ASN A 441 -2.43 -16.87 -8.40
CA ASN A 441 -3.40 -17.17 -7.36
C ASN A 441 -2.75 -17.40 -5.98
N VAL A 442 -1.42 -17.62 -5.92
CA VAL A 442 -0.66 -17.47 -4.67
C VAL A 442 -0.50 -15.98 -4.44
N ILE A 443 -1.48 -15.43 -3.74
CA ILE A 443 -1.68 -13.98 -3.69
C ILE A 443 -0.83 -13.31 -2.61
N ASN A 444 -0.52 -14.03 -1.52
CA ASN A 444 0.29 -13.49 -0.45
C ASN A 444 1.04 -14.58 0.33
N TYR A 445 1.98 -14.15 1.16
CA TYR A 445 2.77 -14.97 2.10
C TYR A 445 2.98 -14.19 3.39
N GLU A 446 2.93 -14.87 4.53
CA GLU A 446 3.46 -14.33 5.78
C GLU A 446 5.00 -14.28 5.71
N GLY A 447 5.69 -15.26 6.20
CA GLY A 447 7.16 -15.33 6.24
C GLY A 447 7.81 -14.03 6.72
N VAL A 448 7.22 -13.38 7.72
CA VAL A 448 7.59 -12.09 8.29
C VAL A 448 7.23 -12.07 9.78
N TYR A 449 7.99 -11.38 10.61
CA TYR A 449 7.61 -11.15 12.00
C TYR A 449 6.47 -10.12 12.06
N GLY A 450 5.25 -10.56 11.70
CA GLY A 450 4.08 -9.72 11.48
C GLY A 450 3.50 -9.12 12.76
N LEU A 451 2.48 -8.26 12.60
CA LEU A 451 1.78 -7.64 13.72
C LEU A 451 1.06 -8.67 14.62
N GLU A 452 0.89 -9.90 14.17
CA GLU A 452 0.39 -11.01 14.99
C GLU A 452 1.22 -11.24 16.26
N ASN A 453 2.53 -11.01 16.18
CA ASN A 453 3.46 -11.24 17.28
C ASN A 453 3.24 -10.35 18.51
N VAL A 454 2.48 -9.24 18.39
CA VAL A 454 2.08 -8.42 19.55
C VAL A 454 1.06 -9.10 20.46
N LYS A 455 0.35 -10.14 19.98
CA LYS A 455 -0.53 -10.97 20.80
C LYS A 455 0.22 -12.00 21.65
N GLY A 456 1.51 -12.21 21.34
CA GLY A 456 2.36 -13.16 22.02
C GLY A 456 2.60 -12.82 23.49
N ASN A 457 3.50 -13.50 24.12
CA ASN A 457 3.78 -13.35 25.53
C ASN A 457 5.02 -12.48 25.77
N LYS A 458 5.15 -11.98 27.01
CA LYS A 458 6.26 -11.11 27.49
C LYS A 458 7.65 -11.74 27.40
N LYS A 459 7.80 -12.94 26.88
CA LYS A 459 9.04 -13.72 26.92
C LYS A 459 10.13 -13.15 26.02
N TYR A 460 9.75 -12.37 25.01
CA TYR A 460 10.68 -11.76 24.05
C TYR A 460 10.45 -10.25 23.99
N GLU A 461 11.53 -9.51 23.90
CA GLU A 461 11.46 -8.07 23.62
C GLU A 461 11.08 -7.89 22.14
N ILE A 462 10.02 -7.13 21.91
CA ILE A 462 9.53 -6.83 20.56
C ILE A 462 9.83 -5.36 20.27
N ASP A 463 10.50 -5.10 19.13
CA ASP A 463 10.64 -3.78 18.55
C ASP A 463 10.19 -3.83 17.09
N LEU A 464 8.85 -3.79 16.88
CA LEU A 464 8.29 -3.77 15.54
C LEU A 464 8.59 -2.47 14.82
N VAL A 465 8.67 -1.34 15.50
CA VAL A 465 8.91 -0.04 14.87
C VAL A 465 10.24 0.00 14.11
N THR A 466 11.32 -0.51 14.69
CA THR A 466 12.61 -0.63 13.98
C THR A 466 12.58 -1.75 12.94
N TYR A 467 11.87 -2.83 13.22
CA TYR A 467 11.72 -3.94 12.28
C TYR A 467 10.94 -3.52 11.02
N GLU A 468 9.82 -2.82 11.16
CA GLU A 468 8.94 -2.37 10.07
C GLU A 468 9.64 -1.45 9.07
N VAL A 469 10.56 -0.60 9.52
CA VAL A 469 11.39 0.22 8.61
C VAL A 469 12.57 -0.54 7.99
N SER A 470 12.74 -1.82 8.35
CA SER A 470 13.71 -2.74 7.73
C SER A 470 13.07 -3.69 6.73
N ILE A 471 11.79 -4.07 6.93
CA ILE A 471 11.04 -5.00 6.07
C ILE A 471 11.14 -4.64 4.58
N PRO A 472 10.94 -3.37 4.15
CA PRO A 472 10.97 -3.01 2.74
C PRO A 472 12.31 -3.26 2.04
N PHE A 473 13.41 -3.21 2.80
CA PHE A 473 14.79 -3.37 2.29
C PHE A 473 15.34 -4.79 2.43
N VAL A 474 14.61 -5.67 3.09
CA VAL A 474 15.02 -7.05 3.32
C VAL A 474 13.91 -7.99 2.85
N ARG A 475 12.82 -8.15 3.62
CA ARG A 475 11.76 -9.14 3.36
C ARG A 475 11.00 -8.88 2.06
N LEU A 476 10.61 -7.63 1.78
CA LEU A 476 9.81 -7.30 0.58
C LEU A 476 10.61 -7.34 -0.72
N VAL A 477 11.93 -7.45 -0.66
CA VAL A 477 12.77 -7.72 -1.84
C VAL A 477 12.43 -9.08 -2.45
N ALA A 478 12.05 -10.06 -1.63
CA ALA A 478 11.62 -11.39 -2.10
C ALA A 478 10.20 -11.40 -2.73
N GLY A 479 9.33 -10.49 -2.30
CA GLY A 479 7.94 -10.41 -2.78
C GLY A 479 6.96 -9.97 -1.69
N PRO A 480 5.64 -10.08 -1.95
CA PRO A 480 4.59 -9.58 -1.07
C PRO A 480 4.62 -10.21 0.32
N SER A 481 4.01 -9.53 1.29
CA SER A 481 3.99 -9.98 2.68
C SER A 481 2.65 -9.67 3.35
N ASP A 482 2.04 -10.68 3.97
CA ASP A 482 0.91 -10.51 4.86
C ASP A 482 1.40 -10.11 6.26
N TYR A 483 1.66 -8.81 6.43
CA TYR A 483 2.12 -8.23 7.70
C TYR A 483 0.99 -8.05 8.71
N THR A 484 -0.26 -8.02 8.25
CA THR A 484 -1.48 -7.88 9.06
C THR A 484 -1.62 -6.54 9.80
N GLN A 485 -1.31 -5.43 9.13
CA GLN A 485 -1.40 -4.07 9.69
C GLN A 485 -2.84 -3.59 9.88
N GLY A 486 -2.98 -2.38 10.45
CA GLY A 486 -4.24 -1.65 10.55
C GLY A 486 -4.78 -1.50 11.97
N ALA A 487 -3.97 -1.71 13.00
CA ALA A 487 -4.39 -1.57 14.38
C ALA A 487 -4.90 -0.14 14.69
N MET A 488 -6.07 -0.06 15.33
CA MET A 488 -6.65 1.18 15.83
C MET A 488 -6.32 1.42 17.31
N ARG A 489 -5.76 0.42 18.01
CA ARG A 489 -5.10 0.57 19.30
C ARG A 489 -3.60 0.72 19.07
N ASN A 490 -3.06 1.91 19.33
CA ASN A 490 -1.68 2.25 19.05
C ASN A 490 -0.97 2.68 20.34
N ALA A 491 0.27 2.26 20.51
CA ALA A 491 1.03 2.52 21.72
C ALA A 491 2.42 3.10 21.43
N THR A 492 2.81 4.10 22.19
CA THR A 492 4.21 4.53 22.26
C THR A 492 5.08 3.43 22.87
N ARG A 493 6.38 3.47 22.69
CA ARG A 493 7.31 2.49 23.26
C ARG A 493 7.08 2.25 24.76
N LYS A 494 6.79 3.33 25.52
CA LYS A 494 6.56 3.29 26.96
C LYS A 494 5.21 2.67 27.35
N ASN A 495 4.20 2.83 26.51
CA ASN A 495 2.81 2.47 26.83
C ASN A 495 2.41 1.11 26.27
N PHE A 496 3.26 0.51 25.44
CA PHE A 496 3.00 -0.81 24.85
C PHE A 496 2.91 -1.89 25.92
N ARG A 497 1.97 -2.81 25.77
CA ARG A 497 1.81 -4.03 26.58
C ARG A 497 1.15 -5.14 25.79
N TYR A 498 1.52 -6.36 26.17
CA TYR A 498 0.93 -7.56 25.60
C TYR A 498 -0.43 -7.83 26.24
N VAL A 499 -1.49 -7.67 25.47
CA VAL A 499 -2.86 -8.01 25.87
C VAL A 499 -3.48 -8.79 24.71
N SER A 500 -3.53 -10.11 24.82
CA SER A 500 -3.95 -10.98 23.71
C SER A 500 -5.38 -10.71 23.23
N SER A 501 -6.32 -10.41 24.14
CA SER A 501 -7.72 -10.10 23.82
C SER A 501 -7.96 -8.65 23.36
N GLU A 502 -6.97 -7.77 23.55
CA GLU A 502 -7.02 -6.36 23.19
C GLU A 502 -5.66 -5.89 22.66
N ALA A 503 -5.17 -6.57 21.65
CA ALA A 503 -3.87 -6.31 21.06
C ALA A 503 -3.73 -4.84 20.60
N MET A 504 -2.51 -4.33 20.64
CA MET A 504 -2.17 -2.98 20.20
C MET A 504 -0.88 -2.97 19.40
N SER A 505 -0.77 -2.09 18.40
CA SER A 505 0.48 -1.90 17.68
C SER A 505 1.45 -1.05 18.48
N GLN A 506 2.74 -1.21 18.21
CA GLN A 506 3.74 -0.21 18.55
C GLN A 506 3.73 0.91 17.50
N GLY A 507 4.16 2.12 17.89
CA GLY A 507 4.17 3.29 16.99
C GLY A 507 2.81 4.01 16.92
N THR A 508 2.73 4.98 16.00
CA THR A 508 1.58 5.88 15.91
C THR A 508 0.45 5.33 15.04
N ARG A 509 -0.73 5.97 15.10
CA ARG A 509 -1.86 5.71 14.21
C ARG A 509 -1.48 5.92 12.73
N CYS A 510 -0.79 7.01 12.43
CA CYS A 510 -0.38 7.31 11.05
C CYS A 510 0.61 6.31 10.49
N ARG A 511 1.41 5.66 11.35
CA ARG A 511 2.24 4.52 10.96
C ARG A 511 1.39 3.39 10.39
N GLN A 512 0.36 2.95 11.10
CA GLN A 512 -0.53 1.88 10.67
C GLN A 512 -1.26 2.21 9.35
N LEU A 513 -1.57 3.47 9.11
CA LEU A 513 -2.14 3.91 7.83
C LEU A 513 -1.09 3.89 6.71
N ALA A 514 0.12 4.38 6.97
CA ALA A 514 1.20 4.43 5.98
C ALA A 514 1.66 3.04 5.54
N GLU A 515 1.59 2.03 6.42
CA GLU A 515 1.94 0.64 6.10
C GLU A 515 1.11 0.06 4.95
N TYR A 516 -0.15 0.47 4.78
CA TYR A 516 -0.97 0.08 3.61
C TYR A 516 -0.43 0.59 2.26
N VAL A 517 0.40 1.63 2.30
CA VAL A 517 1.06 2.16 1.10
C VAL A 517 2.48 1.62 0.96
N VAL A 518 3.21 1.49 2.08
CA VAL A 518 4.62 1.09 2.09
C VAL A 518 4.79 -0.40 1.82
N PHE A 519 3.96 -1.25 2.47
CA PHE A 519 4.07 -2.70 2.31
C PHE A 519 3.37 -3.17 1.03
N ASP A 520 3.91 -4.23 0.45
CA ASP A 520 3.33 -4.87 -0.72
C ASP A 520 2.53 -6.10 -0.26
N ALA A 521 1.20 -6.00 -0.34
CA ALA A 521 0.27 -7.04 0.11
C ALA A 521 -0.98 -7.04 -0.77
N PRO A 522 -1.00 -7.84 -1.86
CA PRO A 522 -2.15 -7.90 -2.76
C PRO A 522 -3.44 -8.42 -2.10
N LEU A 523 -3.34 -9.26 -1.09
CA LEU A 523 -4.43 -9.63 -0.19
C LEU A 523 -4.08 -9.05 1.19
N ASN A 524 -4.77 -8.00 1.60
CA ASN A 524 -4.33 -7.17 2.71
C ASN A 524 -5.30 -7.23 3.88
N MET A 525 -4.86 -7.77 5.02
CA MET A 525 -5.68 -7.94 6.21
C MET A 525 -5.95 -6.59 6.90
N LEU A 526 -7.16 -6.44 7.43
CA LEU A 526 -7.53 -5.44 8.42
C LEU A 526 -7.54 -6.12 9.78
N CYS A 527 -6.51 -5.91 10.58
CA CYS A 527 -6.33 -6.69 11.81
C CYS A 527 -7.28 -6.31 12.95
N ASP A 528 -7.77 -5.07 13.02
CA ASP A 528 -8.62 -4.62 14.12
C ASP A 528 -10.10 -5.00 13.93
N SER A 529 -10.88 -4.89 14.99
CA SER A 529 -12.30 -5.25 14.96
C SER A 529 -13.15 -4.19 14.23
N PRO A 530 -14.25 -4.60 13.60
CA PRO A 530 -15.24 -3.67 13.07
C PRO A 530 -15.67 -2.60 14.06
N SER A 531 -15.83 -2.95 15.35
CA SER A 531 -16.20 -2.00 16.41
C SER A 531 -15.17 -0.89 16.62
N ASN A 532 -13.87 -1.20 16.48
CA ASN A 532 -12.80 -0.20 16.57
C ASN A 532 -12.72 0.64 15.30
N TYR A 533 -12.79 0.04 14.12
CA TYR A 533 -12.78 0.77 12.84
C TYR A 533 -13.95 1.75 12.72
N LEU A 534 -15.14 1.35 13.15
CA LEU A 534 -16.34 2.21 13.10
C LEU A 534 -16.24 3.45 14.00
N LYS A 535 -15.37 3.47 15.00
CA LYS A 535 -15.06 4.67 15.79
C LYS A 535 -14.09 5.62 15.09
N GLU A 536 -13.31 5.10 14.14
CA GLU A 536 -12.24 5.81 13.45
C GLU A 536 -12.55 5.92 11.95
N GLN A 537 -13.69 6.53 11.62
CA GLN A 537 -14.27 6.56 10.26
C GLN A 537 -13.32 7.09 9.19
N GLU A 538 -12.49 8.09 9.52
CA GLU A 538 -11.51 8.68 8.59
C GLU A 538 -10.41 7.67 8.25
N CYS A 539 -9.89 6.98 9.28
CA CYS A 539 -8.89 5.93 9.10
C CYS A 539 -9.45 4.74 8.31
N LEU A 540 -10.66 4.29 8.66
CA LEU A 540 -11.35 3.21 7.95
C LEU A 540 -11.55 3.56 6.47
N LYS A 541 -11.99 4.79 6.20
CA LYS A 541 -12.18 5.25 4.81
C LYS A 541 -10.88 5.25 4.02
N PHE A 542 -9.79 5.73 4.63
CA PHE A 542 -8.47 5.68 4.00
C PHE A 542 -8.05 4.24 3.69
N ILE A 543 -8.14 3.33 4.67
CA ILE A 543 -7.78 1.91 4.50
C ILE A 543 -8.63 1.26 3.41
N ALA A 544 -9.94 1.52 3.39
CA ALA A 544 -10.85 0.97 2.39
C ALA A 544 -10.55 1.48 0.97
N ASP A 545 -10.11 2.73 0.83
CA ASP A 545 -9.83 3.35 -0.47
C ASP A 545 -8.43 2.99 -1.03
N VAL A 546 -7.46 2.64 -0.18
CA VAL A 546 -6.11 2.29 -0.64
C VAL A 546 -6.13 0.99 -1.46
N PRO A 547 -5.62 1.00 -2.69
CA PRO A 547 -5.49 -0.22 -3.50
C PRO A 547 -4.50 -1.22 -2.90
N THR A 548 -4.64 -2.48 -3.26
CA THR A 548 -3.71 -3.55 -2.86
C THR A 548 -2.74 -3.97 -3.98
N VAL A 549 -3.01 -3.54 -5.21
CA VAL A 549 -2.11 -3.69 -6.38
C VAL A 549 -2.02 -2.38 -7.13
N TRP A 550 -0.90 -2.15 -7.80
CA TRP A 550 -0.50 -0.84 -8.26
C TRP A 550 -0.14 -0.81 -9.74
N ASP A 551 -0.29 0.35 -10.37
CA ASP A 551 0.17 0.56 -11.75
C ASP A 551 1.61 1.04 -11.79
N GLN A 552 2.06 1.73 -10.72
CA GLN A 552 3.42 2.24 -10.59
C GLN A 552 3.81 2.34 -9.12
N THR A 553 5.07 2.01 -8.82
CA THR A 553 5.71 2.22 -7.51
C THR A 553 6.98 3.03 -7.70
N VAL A 554 7.15 4.09 -6.91
CA VAL A 554 8.32 4.98 -6.91
C VAL A 554 8.93 4.99 -5.52
N ALA A 555 10.20 4.61 -5.42
CA ALA A 555 10.98 4.76 -4.22
C ALA A 555 11.39 6.23 -4.06
N LEU A 556 10.93 6.89 -3.01
CA LEU A 556 11.22 8.31 -2.76
C LEU A 556 12.49 8.47 -1.94
N GLU A 557 12.46 7.97 -0.71
CA GLU A 557 13.55 8.06 0.24
C GLU A 557 13.62 6.79 1.09
N GLY A 558 14.78 6.47 1.63
CA GLY A 558 14.88 5.33 2.53
C GLY A 558 16.28 5.05 3.04
N LYS A 559 16.33 4.56 4.29
CA LYS A 559 17.51 4.00 4.91
C LYS A 559 17.09 2.83 5.79
N ALA A 560 17.59 1.66 5.48
CA ALA A 560 17.22 0.41 6.12
C ALA A 560 17.41 0.50 7.66
N GLY A 561 16.37 0.15 8.41
CA GLY A 561 16.33 0.24 9.86
C GLY A 561 16.11 1.63 10.44
N GLU A 562 15.94 2.67 9.60
CA GLU A 562 15.72 4.04 10.07
C GLU A 562 14.42 4.65 9.53
N TYR A 563 14.21 4.66 8.22
CA TYR A 563 13.02 5.24 7.60
C TYR A 563 12.81 4.76 6.17
N VAL A 564 11.60 4.94 5.69
CA VAL A 564 11.20 4.64 4.30
C VAL A 564 10.09 5.59 3.85
N ALA A 565 10.11 5.97 2.58
CA ALA A 565 9.03 6.70 1.92
C ALA A 565 8.83 6.17 0.48
N VAL A 566 7.57 5.87 0.13
CA VAL A 566 7.17 5.29 -1.15
C VAL A 566 5.97 6.03 -1.71
N ALA A 567 5.94 6.26 -3.02
CA ALA A 567 4.75 6.69 -3.75
C ALA A 567 4.25 5.57 -4.65
N ARG A 568 2.93 5.37 -4.69
CA ARG A 568 2.28 4.35 -5.52
C ARG A 568 1.08 4.94 -6.26
N ARG A 569 0.87 4.52 -7.49
CA ARG A 569 -0.24 4.99 -8.33
C ARG A 569 -1.18 3.85 -8.71
N LYS A 570 -2.47 4.17 -8.67
CA LYS A 570 -3.54 3.34 -9.25
C LYS A 570 -4.49 4.24 -10.04
N GLY A 571 -4.64 3.96 -11.34
CA GLY A 571 -5.32 4.89 -12.24
C GLY A 571 -4.64 6.26 -12.20
N ASP A 572 -5.41 7.30 -11.94
CA ASP A 572 -4.92 8.68 -11.82
C ASP A 572 -4.64 9.12 -10.37
N THR A 573 -4.83 8.23 -9.40
CA THR A 573 -4.64 8.54 -7.98
C THR A 573 -3.27 8.07 -7.49
N TRP A 574 -2.55 8.96 -6.82
CA TRP A 574 -1.30 8.64 -6.13
C TRP A 574 -1.52 8.51 -4.62
N TYR A 575 -0.79 7.61 -4.02
CA TYR A 575 -0.74 7.35 -2.59
C TYR A 575 0.72 7.42 -2.15
N VAL A 576 0.99 8.14 -1.07
CA VAL A 576 2.34 8.25 -0.51
C VAL A 576 2.30 7.81 0.94
N GLY A 577 3.23 6.93 1.32
CA GLY A 577 3.41 6.47 2.69
C GLY A 577 4.85 6.67 3.14
N ALA A 578 5.03 7.12 4.38
CA ALA A 578 6.34 7.24 5.02
C ALA A 578 6.30 6.71 6.46
N LEU A 579 7.37 6.05 6.87
CA LEU A 579 7.58 5.48 8.22
C LEU A 579 8.93 5.92 8.77
N THR A 580 9.04 6.11 10.09
CA THR A 580 10.32 6.32 10.79
C THR A 580 10.49 5.33 11.94
N ASP A 581 11.73 5.12 12.37
CA ASP A 581 12.09 4.40 13.59
C ASP A 581 11.63 5.15 14.86
N TRP A 582 12.19 4.80 16.04
CA TRP A 582 11.88 5.51 17.28
C TRP A 582 12.46 6.93 17.39
N ASN A 583 13.06 7.46 16.33
CA ASN A 583 13.52 8.83 16.24
C ASN A 583 12.51 9.69 15.47
N ALA A 584 12.19 10.87 16.02
CA ALA A 584 11.42 11.85 15.26
C ALA A 584 12.20 12.26 14.01
N ARG A 585 11.50 12.40 12.89
CA ARG A 585 12.13 12.68 11.59
C ARG A 585 11.36 13.71 10.79
N GLU A 586 12.11 14.55 10.11
CA GLU A 586 11.57 15.45 9.08
C GLU A 586 12.23 15.11 7.74
N LEU A 587 11.43 14.88 6.70
CA LEU A 587 11.86 14.62 5.34
C LEU A 587 11.27 15.66 4.40
N THR A 588 11.99 15.97 3.34
CA THR A 588 11.44 16.72 2.18
C THR A 588 11.33 15.76 1.02
N LEU A 589 10.10 15.37 0.68
CA LEU A 589 9.84 14.48 -0.44
C LEU A 589 9.67 15.28 -1.74
N ASP A 590 10.35 14.87 -2.79
CA ASP A 590 10.15 15.40 -4.15
C ASP A 590 9.04 14.58 -4.84
N LEU A 591 7.87 15.17 -4.95
CA LEU A 591 6.68 14.63 -5.59
C LEU A 591 6.33 15.38 -6.88
N SER A 592 7.29 16.12 -7.48
CA SER A 592 7.09 16.94 -8.68
C SER A 592 6.58 16.16 -9.89
N PHE A 593 6.75 14.83 -9.91
CA PHE A 593 6.19 13.94 -10.93
C PHE A 593 4.66 13.74 -10.83
N ILE A 594 4.03 14.15 -9.70
CA ILE A 594 2.58 14.12 -9.52
C ILE A 594 2.00 15.40 -10.13
N GLY A 595 1.57 15.34 -11.38
CA GLY A 595 0.96 16.47 -12.07
C GLY A 595 -0.55 16.55 -11.89
N GLY A 596 -1.12 17.75 -12.13
CA GLY A 596 -2.58 17.95 -12.24
C GLY A 596 -3.37 17.81 -10.94
N VAL A 597 -2.71 17.80 -9.78
CA VAL A 597 -3.34 17.63 -8.47
C VAL A 597 -3.21 18.93 -7.66
N PRO A 598 -4.30 19.63 -7.35
CA PRO A 598 -4.23 20.87 -6.59
C PRO A 598 -4.17 20.65 -5.07
N LEU A 599 -4.64 19.52 -4.58
CA LEU A 599 -4.77 19.19 -3.16
C LEU A 599 -4.24 17.81 -2.84
N MET A 600 -3.68 17.68 -1.65
CA MET A 600 -3.35 16.41 -1.02
C MET A 600 -4.20 16.21 0.25
N GLU A 601 -4.80 15.03 0.38
CA GLU A 601 -5.42 14.52 1.61
C GLU A 601 -4.31 13.92 2.48
N VAL A 602 -4.13 14.40 3.71
CA VAL A 602 -2.98 14.06 4.54
C VAL A 602 -3.42 13.51 5.88
N PHE A 603 -2.84 12.37 6.25
CA PHE A 603 -2.85 11.81 7.60
C PHE A 603 -1.44 11.95 8.18
N ARG A 604 -1.27 12.74 9.21
CA ARG A 604 0.01 12.98 9.86
C ARG A 604 -0.06 12.88 11.37
N ASP A 605 1.05 12.56 11.98
CA ASP A 605 1.17 12.54 13.44
C ASP A 605 0.76 13.88 14.05
N GLY A 606 -0.01 13.83 15.14
CA GLY A 606 -0.39 15.00 15.93
C GLY A 606 0.76 15.51 16.78
N ALA A 607 0.61 16.70 17.33
CA ALA A 607 1.65 17.34 18.14
C ALA A 607 2.02 16.52 19.40
N ASN A 608 1.11 15.67 19.88
CA ASN A 608 1.31 14.85 21.08
C ASN A 608 1.45 13.34 20.74
N ALA A 609 1.67 12.95 19.49
CA ALA A 609 1.79 11.56 19.09
C ALA A 609 2.91 10.81 19.85
N HIS A 610 3.98 11.51 20.24
CA HIS A 610 5.06 10.99 21.10
C HIS A 610 4.61 10.58 22.51
N ARG A 611 3.43 10.99 22.95
CA ARG A 611 2.80 10.65 24.25
C ARG A 611 1.53 9.83 24.09
N ALA A 612 0.75 10.12 23.07
CA ALA A 612 -0.51 9.47 22.74
C ALA A 612 -0.44 9.00 21.28
N ALA A 613 -0.02 7.76 21.06
CA ALA A 613 0.27 7.22 19.73
C ALA A 613 -0.91 7.31 18.73
N ARG A 614 -2.14 7.46 19.22
CA ARG A 614 -3.35 7.69 18.44
C ARG A 614 -3.64 9.16 18.11
N ASP A 615 -2.77 10.10 18.56
CA ASP A 615 -2.93 11.53 18.21
C ASP A 615 -2.48 11.75 16.77
N TYR A 616 -3.43 12.07 15.90
CA TYR A 616 -3.19 12.33 14.49
C TYR A 616 -4.01 13.51 13.99
N LYS A 617 -3.67 14.01 12.81
CA LYS A 617 -4.44 15.01 12.07
C LYS A 617 -4.79 14.47 10.70
N HIS A 618 -6.06 14.58 10.35
CA HIS A 618 -6.58 14.40 8.99
C HIS A 618 -6.90 15.77 8.42
N GLU A 619 -6.24 16.15 7.34
CA GLU A 619 -6.37 17.51 6.78
C GLU A 619 -6.15 17.50 5.26
N TRP A 620 -6.74 18.49 4.60
CA TRP A 620 -6.53 18.76 3.20
C TRP A 620 -5.60 19.96 3.07
N LYS A 621 -4.57 19.84 2.26
CA LYS A 621 -3.57 20.88 2.02
C LYS A 621 -3.40 21.14 0.53
N GLU A 622 -3.05 22.37 0.19
CA GLU A 622 -2.59 22.69 -1.15
C GLU A 622 -1.31 21.89 -1.46
N PHE A 623 -1.27 21.28 -2.66
CA PHE A 623 -0.07 20.62 -3.13
C PHE A 623 0.90 21.70 -3.65
N PRO A 624 2.13 21.77 -3.12
CA PRO A 624 3.08 22.80 -3.52
C PRO A 624 3.39 22.76 -5.03
N LEU A 625 3.50 23.91 -5.67
CA LEU A 625 3.77 24.02 -7.11
C LEU A 625 5.11 23.42 -7.53
N ASP A 626 6.09 23.42 -6.62
CA ASP A 626 7.41 22.82 -6.83
C ASP A 626 7.42 21.30 -6.53
N GLY A 627 6.28 20.75 -6.10
CA GLY A 627 6.13 19.34 -5.74
C GLY A 627 6.89 18.90 -4.50
N LYS A 628 7.49 19.81 -3.74
CA LYS A 628 8.26 19.47 -2.54
C LYS A 628 7.39 19.50 -1.30
N VAL A 629 7.25 18.36 -0.64
CA VAL A 629 6.39 18.20 0.55
C VAL A 629 7.25 17.91 1.78
N SER A 630 7.12 18.76 2.80
CA SER A 630 7.73 18.50 4.12
C SER A 630 6.86 17.52 4.90
N VAL A 631 7.47 16.41 5.33
CA VAL A 631 6.85 15.31 6.09
C VAL A 631 7.49 15.25 7.46
N LYS A 632 6.68 15.45 8.52
CA LYS A 632 7.13 15.37 9.92
C LYS A 632 6.50 14.16 10.58
N MET A 633 7.33 13.31 11.17
CA MET A 633 6.93 12.10 11.86
C MET A 633 7.42 12.13 13.32
N ALA A 634 6.56 11.73 14.23
CA ALA A 634 6.90 11.52 15.65
C ALA A 634 7.78 10.26 15.82
N PRO A 635 8.39 10.02 17.00
CA PRO A 635 9.04 8.76 17.31
C PRO A 635 8.10 7.56 17.09
N GLY A 636 8.50 6.59 16.26
CA GLY A 636 7.64 5.49 15.82
C GLY A 636 6.50 5.93 14.92
N GLY A 637 6.67 7.06 14.26
CA GLY A 637 5.63 7.74 13.50
C GLY A 637 5.47 7.30 12.07
N GLY A 638 4.42 7.84 11.46
CA GLY A 638 4.13 7.68 10.05
C GLY A 638 3.44 8.89 9.44
N TRP A 639 3.38 8.89 8.13
CA TRP A 639 2.69 9.89 7.35
C TRP A 639 2.09 9.22 6.10
N ALA A 640 0.83 9.52 5.81
CA ALA A 640 0.16 9.01 4.62
C ALA A 640 -0.57 10.14 3.91
N ALA A 641 -0.57 10.11 2.57
CA ALA A 641 -1.31 11.07 1.78
C ALA A 641 -1.88 10.46 0.49
N VAL A 642 -2.98 11.05 0.04
CA VAL A 642 -3.66 10.69 -1.21
C VAL A 642 -3.74 11.92 -2.10
N PHE A 643 -3.38 11.74 -3.38
CA PHE A 643 -3.39 12.76 -4.41
C PHE A 643 -4.35 12.32 -5.51
N ARG A 644 -5.50 12.97 -5.59
CA ARG A 644 -6.54 12.68 -6.60
C ARG A 644 -6.66 13.85 -7.56
N PRO A 645 -6.57 13.63 -8.88
CA PRO A 645 -6.87 14.69 -9.84
C PRO A 645 -8.34 15.11 -9.71
N GLU A 646 -8.61 16.37 -9.95
CA GLU A 646 -9.99 16.84 -10.04
C GLU A 646 -10.49 16.71 -11.47
N PRO A 647 -11.75 16.31 -11.66
CA PRO A 647 -12.37 16.34 -12.98
C PRO A 647 -12.27 17.75 -13.59
N GLN A 648 -11.82 17.82 -14.83
CA GLN A 648 -11.73 19.10 -15.52
C GLN A 648 -13.12 19.54 -16.00
N PRO A 649 -13.47 20.83 -15.83
CA PRO A 649 -14.80 21.33 -16.22
C PRO A 649 -15.15 21.15 -17.70
N TRP A 650 -14.12 21.09 -18.57
CA TRP A 650 -14.26 20.97 -20.02
C TRP A 650 -14.43 19.52 -20.54
N GLU A 651 -14.37 18.52 -19.70
CA GLU A 651 -14.60 17.12 -20.10
C GLU A 651 -16.03 16.82 -20.55
N ASN A 652 -16.95 17.77 -20.31
CA ASN A 652 -18.36 17.68 -20.75
C ASN A 652 -18.67 18.79 -21.78
N THR A 653 -18.40 18.52 -23.05
CA THR A 653 -18.51 19.47 -24.17
C THR A 653 -19.94 19.87 -24.52
N ASP A 654 -20.94 19.11 -24.09
CA ASP A 654 -22.36 19.34 -24.44
C ASP A 654 -23.11 20.20 -23.44
N LYS A 655 -22.43 20.69 -22.42
CA LYS A 655 -23.05 21.43 -21.32
C LYS A 655 -22.82 22.94 -21.47
N ASP A 656 -23.90 23.72 -21.39
CA ASP A 656 -23.84 25.17 -21.19
C ASP A 656 -23.12 25.44 -19.85
N TRP A 657 -21.78 25.52 -19.89
CA TRP A 657 -20.93 25.54 -18.72
C TRP A 657 -21.18 26.72 -17.79
N ALA A 658 -21.39 27.92 -18.37
CA ALA A 658 -21.70 29.13 -17.62
C ALA A 658 -23.20 29.29 -17.35
N ARG A 659 -24.02 28.41 -17.91
CA ARG A 659 -25.51 28.48 -17.83
C ARG A 659 -26.08 29.81 -18.31
N TYR A 660 -25.69 30.26 -19.49
CA TYR A 660 -26.23 31.44 -20.14
C TYR A 660 -27.75 31.36 -20.35
N SER A 661 -28.24 30.18 -20.73
CA SER A 661 -29.67 29.93 -20.96
C SER A 661 -30.54 30.01 -19.68
N TYR A 662 -29.95 29.95 -18.48
CA TYR A 662 -30.72 29.78 -17.24
C TYR A 662 -31.69 30.96 -16.94
N TYR A 663 -31.29 32.19 -17.26
CA TYR A 663 -32.06 33.37 -17.03
C TYR A 663 -32.52 34.06 -18.33
N GLU A 664 -32.22 33.51 -19.51
CA GLU A 664 -32.51 34.12 -20.81
C GLU A 664 -33.97 34.58 -20.95
N GLU A 665 -34.95 33.72 -20.67
CA GLU A 665 -36.36 34.10 -20.73
C GLU A 665 -36.74 35.06 -19.61
N LYS A 666 -36.23 34.88 -18.40
CA LYS A 666 -36.50 35.76 -17.26
C LYS A 666 -35.88 37.14 -17.41
N ASN A 667 -34.85 37.30 -18.22
CA ASN A 667 -34.26 38.58 -18.52
C ASN A 667 -35.16 39.40 -19.47
N LYS A 668 -35.90 38.73 -20.36
CA LYS A 668 -36.89 39.38 -21.23
C LYS A 668 -38.10 39.92 -20.46
N ASP A 669 -38.43 39.34 -19.30
CA ASP A 669 -39.54 39.75 -18.43
C ASP A 669 -39.23 41.00 -17.58
N VAL A 670 -37.98 41.52 -17.61
CA VAL A 670 -37.56 42.68 -16.82
C VAL A 670 -37.91 43.96 -17.61
N GLU A 671 -39.11 44.42 -17.45
CA GLU A 671 -39.67 45.57 -18.19
C GLU A 671 -39.15 46.95 -17.70
N THR A 672 -38.75 47.02 -16.45
CA THR A 672 -38.29 48.28 -15.83
C THR A 672 -36.89 48.15 -15.30
N ARG A 673 -36.15 49.27 -15.34
CA ARG A 673 -34.79 49.32 -14.77
C ARG A 673 -34.78 48.87 -13.32
N PRO A 674 -34.08 47.77 -12.94
CA PRO A 674 -34.00 47.33 -11.54
C PRO A 674 -33.19 48.36 -10.68
N ARG A 675 -33.64 48.57 -9.44
CA ARG A 675 -32.82 49.27 -8.45
C ARG A 675 -31.54 48.50 -8.17
N ALA A 676 -31.65 47.16 -8.01
CA ALA A 676 -30.47 46.32 -7.87
C ALA A 676 -30.63 44.95 -8.52
N VAL A 677 -29.53 44.44 -9.04
CA VAL A 677 -29.38 43.00 -9.37
C VAL A 677 -28.53 42.35 -8.26
N LEU A 678 -29.16 41.36 -7.58
CA LEU A 678 -28.41 40.49 -6.65
C LEU A 678 -27.74 39.38 -7.47
N PHE A 679 -26.42 39.46 -7.62
CA PHE A 679 -25.64 38.59 -8.51
C PHE A 679 -24.77 37.64 -7.69
N GLY A 680 -24.95 36.29 -7.87
CA GLY A 680 -24.26 35.32 -7.03
C GLY A 680 -24.61 33.87 -7.33
N ASP A 681 -24.47 33.03 -6.31
CA ASP A 681 -24.63 31.59 -6.37
C ASP A 681 -25.91 31.05 -5.72
N SER A 682 -25.81 29.89 -5.00
CA SER A 682 -26.95 29.27 -4.31
C SER A 682 -27.54 30.14 -3.20
N ILE A 683 -26.71 30.93 -2.50
CA ILE A 683 -27.17 31.81 -1.42
C ILE A 683 -28.11 32.86 -2.04
N THR A 684 -27.72 33.50 -3.11
CA THR A 684 -28.56 34.47 -3.84
C THR A 684 -29.79 33.82 -4.43
N ARG A 685 -29.70 32.61 -5.02
CA ARG A 685 -30.83 31.87 -5.57
C ARG A 685 -31.84 31.49 -4.51
N ASN A 686 -31.39 30.99 -3.35
CA ASN A 686 -32.27 30.59 -2.26
C ASN A 686 -32.98 31.81 -1.64
N TRP A 687 -32.30 32.95 -1.55
CA TRP A 687 -32.89 34.19 -1.10
C TRP A 687 -34.13 34.60 -1.94
N VAL A 688 -33.99 34.52 -3.26
CA VAL A 688 -35.15 34.75 -4.18
C VAL A 688 -36.30 33.79 -3.90
N ARG A 689 -36.03 32.58 -3.45
CA ARG A 689 -37.08 31.58 -3.12
C ARG A 689 -37.73 31.87 -1.78
N GLU A 690 -36.93 32.31 -0.79
CA GLU A 690 -37.42 32.57 0.58
C GLU A 690 -38.28 33.82 0.67
N ASP A 691 -37.88 34.93 0.03
CA ASP A 691 -38.66 36.17 0.11
C ASP A 691 -38.77 36.93 -1.24
N ARG A 692 -39.55 36.37 -2.18
CA ARG A 692 -39.85 37.02 -3.46
C ARG A 692 -40.58 38.35 -3.30
N ARG A 693 -41.39 38.48 -2.25
CA ARG A 693 -42.19 39.69 -2.01
C ARG A 693 -41.29 40.84 -1.60
N TRP A 694 -40.32 40.57 -0.76
CA TRP A 694 -39.34 41.56 -0.31
C TRP A 694 -38.50 42.08 -1.50
N LEU A 695 -37.98 41.20 -2.33
CA LEU A 695 -37.26 41.60 -3.55
C LEU A 695 -38.10 42.50 -4.47
N LYS A 696 -39.36 42.08 -4.72
CA LYS A 696 -40.27 42.84 -5.56
C LYS A 696 -40.58 44.22 -4.99
N ASN A 697 -40.83 44.34 -3.70
CA ASN A 697 -41.11 45.60 -3.02
C ASN A 697 -39.97 46.62 -3.09
N HIS A 698 -38.71 46.14 -3.23
CA HIS A 698 -37.52 46.98 -3.37
C HIS A 698 -37.04 47.13 -4.81
N ASN A 699 -37.72 46.60 -5.77
CA ASN A 699 -37.35 46.55 -7.19
C ASN A 699 -35.99 45.88 -7.40
N PHE A 700 -35.76 44.74 -6.71
CA PHE A 700 -34.55 43.94 -6.82
C PHE A 700 -34.81 42.70 -7.70
N VAL A 701 -33.82 42.38 -8.51
CA VAL A 701 -33.79 41.21 -9.40
C VAL A 701 -32.70 40.25 -8.99
N GLY A 702 -33.03 39.01 -8.66
CA GLY A 702 -32.05 37.99 -8.29
C GLY A 702 -31.55 37.19 -9.48
N ARG A 703 -30.22 37.08 -9.61
CA ARG A 703 -29.54 36.36 -10.68
C ARG A 703 -28.49 35.37 -10.10
N GLY A 704 -28.93 34.60 -9.09
CA GLY A 704 -28.12 33.54 -8.45
C GLY A 704 -28.34 32.18 -9.11
N ILE A 705 -27.25 31.41 -9.31
CA ILE A 705 -27.31 30.04 -9.80
C ILE A 705 -26.51 29.13 -8.84
N SER A 706 -27.19 28.10 -8.32
CA SER A 706 -26.54 27.16 -7.37
C SER A 706 -25.31 26.48 -7.94
N GLY A 707 -24.24 26.42 -7.14
CA GLY A 707 -23.01 25.75 -7.46
C GLY A 707 -22.04 26.53 -8.35
N GLN A 708 -22.41 27.75 -8.80
CA GLN A 708 -21.54 28.54 -9.67
C GLN A 708 -20.35 29.17 -8.95
N THR A 709 -19.23 29.16 -9.64
CA THR A 709 -17.97 29.82 -9.27
C THR A 709 -17.85 31.21 -9.86
N THR A 710 -16.89 32.00 -9.39
CA THR A 710 -16.61 33.36 -9.91
C THR A 710 -16.33 33.35 -11.41
N ALA A 711 -15.64 32.35 -11.94
CA ALA A 711 -15.34 32.23 -13.37
C ALA A 711 -16.63 32.10 -14.22
N GLN A 712 -17.59 31.27 -13.78
CA GLN A 712 -18.88 31.14 -14.45
C GLN A 712 -19.73 32.43 -14.35
N LEU A 713 -19.70 33.06 -13.18
CA LEU A 713 -20.41 34.31 -12.96
C LEU A 713 -19.88 35.41 -13.84
N LEU A 714 -18.56 35.54 -13.95
CA LEU A 714 -17.88 36.54 -14.82
C LEU A 714 -18.31 36.38 -16.29
N CYS A 715 -18.45 35.16 -16.80
CA CYS A 715 -18.94 34.92 -18.16
C CYS A 715 -20.34 35.50 -18.41
N ARG A 716 -21.27 35.31 -17.45
CA ARG A 716 -22.67 35.71 -17.64
C ARG A 716 -23.03 37.12 -17.08
N ILE A 717 -22.04 37.93 -16.66
CA ILE A 717 -22.31 39.27 -16.13
C ILE A 717 -23.03 40.18 -17.16
N ARG A 718 -22.72 40.01 -18.47
CA ARG A 718 -23.37 40.82 -19.50
C ARG A 718 -24.86 40.59 -19.58
N PRO A 719 -25.40 39.37 -19.89
CA PRO A 719 -26.81 39.17 -20.02
C PRO A 719 -27.60 39.32 -18.72
N ASP A 720 -27.01 39.00 -17.57
CA ASP A 720 -27.69 38.91 -16.28
C ASP A 720 -27.56 40.17 -15.42
N VAL A 721 -26.67 41.10 -15.76
CA VAL A 721 -26.48 42.37 -15.04
C VAL A 721 -26.42 43.56 -16.00
N ILE A 722 -25.43 43.58 -16.91
CA ILE A 722 -25.18 44.75 -17.73
C ILE A 722 -26.34 45.09 -18.65
N ASP A 723 -26.88 44.12 -19.33
CA ASP A 723 -28.00 44.33 -20.29
C ASP A 723 -29.33 44.65 -19.56
N LEU A 724 -29.46 44.31 -18.27
CA LEU A 724 -30.57 44.72 -17.39
C LEU A 724 -30.46 46.17 -16.89
N ASN A 725 -29.26 46.75 -17.01
CA ASN A 725 -28.95 48.15 -16.66
C ASN A 725 -29.43 48.58 -15.26
N PRO A 726 -29.14 47.85 -14.19
CA PRO A 726 -29.61 48.21 -12.84
C PRO A 726 -28.89 49.48 -12.32
N GLU A 727 -29.38 50.07 -11.24
CA GLU A 727 -28.64 51.13 -10.55
C GLU A 727 -27.44 50.51 -9.76
N TYR A 728 -27.72 49.38 -9.08
CA TYR A 728 -26.69 48.69 -8.31
C TYR A 728 -26.50 47.24 -8.74
N MET A 729 -25.26 46.75 -8.72
CA MET A 729 -24.94 45.32 -8.71
C MET A 729 -24.48 44.91 -7.30
N VAL A 730 -25.26 44.08 -6.63
CA VAL A 730 -24.91 43.47 -5.33
C VAL A 730 -24.24 42.13 -5.55
N LEU A 731 -22.96 42.04 -5.34
CA LEU A 731 -22.14 40.88 -5.70
C LEU A 731 -21.76 40.03 -4.47
N LEU A 732 -22.32 38.79 -4.38
CA LEU A 732 -22.05 37.81 -3.35
C LEU A 732 -21.66 36.47 -3.99
N ILE A 733 -20.39 36.13 -4.03
CA ILE A 733 -19.85 34.97 -4.72
C ILE A 733 -18.48 34.57 -4.15
N GLY A 734 -18.11 33.28 -4.24
CA GLY A 734 -16.77 32.79 -3.92
C GLY A 734 -16.75 31.50 -3.09
N ILE A 735 -17.86 31.14 -2.42
CA ILE A 735 -17.89 29.91 -1.61
C ILE A 735 -17.73 28.65 -2.47
N ASN A 736 -18.25 28.66 -3.72
CA ASN A 736 -18.12 27.52 -4.63
C ASN A 736 -16.73 27.44 -5.28
N ASP A 737 -15.97 28.54 -5.32
CA ASP A 737 -14.56 28.53 -5.68
C ASP A 737 -13.73 27.87 -4.56
N ILE A 738 -13.98 28.22 -3.31
CA ILE A 738 -13.40 27.55 -2.14
C ILE A 738 -13.80 26.08 -2.12
N ALA A 739 -15.06 25.75 -2.45
CA ALA A 739 -15.57 24.38 -2.59
C ALA A 739 -15.00 23.63 -3.81
N ARG A 740 -14.35 24.34 -4.75
CA ARG A 740 -13.77 23.77 -5.99
C ARG A 740 -14.77 23.07 -6.89
N ASN A 741 -15.94 23.66 -7.03
CA ASN A 741 -17.01 23.07 -7.83
C ASN A 741 -16.68 22.93 -9.32
N ASN A 742 -15.75 23.73 -9.84
CA ASN A 742 -15.26 23.71 -11.22
C ASN A 742 -13.73 23.61 -11.27
N GLY A 743 -13.12 22.87 -10.37
CA GLY A 743 -11.69 22.73 -10.25
C GLY A 743 -11.05 23.75 -9.31
N TYR A 744 -9.73 23.65 -9.16
CA TYR A 744 -8.96 24.52 -8.26
C TYR A 744 -8.79 25.92 -8.83
N ILE A 745 -9.01 26.90 -7.99
CA ILE A 745 -8.65 28.30 -8.21
C ILE A 745 -8.14 28.86 -6.87
N SER A 746 -7.04 29.63 -6.90
CA SER A 746 -6.54 30.27 -5.68
C SER A 746 -7.49 31.35 -5.17
N VAL A 747 -7.40 31.68 -3.89
CA VAL A 747 -8.17 32.78 -3.29
C VAL A 747 -7.89 34.10 -4.00
N GLU A 748 -6.64 34.35 -4.40
CA GLU A 748 -6.23 35.54 -5.14
C GLU A 748 -6.87 35.62 -6.52
N ASN A 749 -6.93 34.51 -7.26
CA ASN A 749 -7.60 34.48 -8.57
C ASN A 749 -9.11 34.57 -8.45
N THR A 750 -9.70 33.95 -7.44
CA THR A 750 -11.11 34.13 -7.08
C THR A 750 -11.43 35.60 -6.85
N PHE A 751 -10.60 36.27 -6.05
CA PHE A 751 -10.69 37.72 -5.83
C PHE A 751 -10.49 38.51 -7.12
N GLY A 752 -9.51 38.14 -7.98
CA GLY A 752 -9.30 38.79 -9.30
C GLY A 752 -10.55 38.75 -10.18
N ASN A 753 -11.29 37.63 -10.20
CA ASN A 753 -12.56 37.54 -10.92
C ASN A 753 -13.64 38.48 -10.32
N ILE A 754 -13.71 38.59 -8.98
CA ILE A 754 -14.62 39.53 -8.31
C ILE A 754 -14.29 40.96 -8.71
N VAL A 755 -13.02 41.36 -8.67
CA VAL A 755 -12.56 42.70 -9.11
C VAL A 755 -12.92 42.96 -10.57
N SER A 756 -12.73 41.96 -11.45
CA SER A 756 -13.11 42.10 -12.87
C SER A 756 -14.59 42.38 -13.06
N MET A 757 -15.47 41.68 -12.31
CA MET A 757 -16.91 41.90 -12.34
C MET A 757 -17.28 43.32 -11.84
N VAL A 758 -16.63 43.78 -10.77
CA VAL A 758 -16.78 45.13 -10.23
C VAL A 758 -16.41 46.20 -11.27
N GLN A 759 -15.25 46.05 -11.89
CA GLN A 759 -14.78 46.97 -12.92
C GLN A 759 -15.65 46.97 -14.19
N LEU A 760 -16.18 45.79 -14.58
CA LEU A 760 -17.12 45.70 -15.69
C LEU A 760 -18.45 46.41 -15.38
N ALA A 761 -19.00 46.29 -14.18
CA ALA A 761 -20.16 47.03 -13.74
C ALA A 761 -19.93 48.54 -13.78
N GLN A 762 -18.82 49.03 -13.22
CA GLN A 762 -18.45 50.46 -13.24
C GLN A 762 -18.26 51.02 -14.65
N ALA A 763 -17.61 50.24 -15.50
CA ALA A 763 -17.41 50.64 -16.92
C ALA A 763 -18.70 50.77 -17.72
N ASN A 764 -19.80 50.11 -17.22
CA ASN A 764 -21.16 50.21 -17.81
C ASN A 764 -22.09 51.13 -17.02
N GLY A 765 -21.58 51.99 -16.11
CA GLY A 765 -22.37 52.96 -15.36
C GLY A 765 -23.25 52.33 -14.22
N ILE A 766 -22.95 51.11 -13.84
CA ILE A 766 -23.63 50.39 -12.75
C ILE A 766 -22.75 50.51 -11.47
N LYS A 767 -23.36 50.92 -10.37
CA LYS A 767 -22.69 51.07 -9.07
C LYS A 767 -22.51 49.67 -8.41
N PRO A 768 -21.29 49.16 -8.26
CA PRO A 768 -21.11 47.90 -7.57
C PRO A 768 -21.23 48.07 -6.06
N VAL A 769 -21.81 47.03 -5.43
CA VAL A 769 -21.85 46.83 -3.96
C VAL A 769 -21.23 45.47 -3.70
N MET A 770 -20.11 45.46 -3.00
CA MET A 770 -19.40 44.22 -2.68
C MET A 770 -19.94 43.60 -1.40
N CYS A 771 -19.96 42.29 -1.31
CA CYS A 771 -20.39 41.56 -0.11
C CYS A 771 -19.29 40.66 0.39
N THR A 772 -19.10 40.55 1.72
CA THR A 772 -18.30 39.49 2.30
C THR A 772 -19.04 38.16 2.18
N LEU A 773 -18.32 37.06 2.01
CA LEU A 773 -18.89 35.71 2.06
C LEU A 773 -19.51 35.45 3.43
N CYS A 774 -20.64 34.76 3.44
CA CYS A 774 -21.22 34.24 4.68
C CYS A 774 -20.25 33.28 5.38
N PRO A 775 -20.31 33.19 6.73
CA PRO A 775 -19.49 32.23 7.48
C PRO A 775 -19.87 30.78 7.09
N ALA A 776 -18.90 29.88 7.04
CA ALA A 776 -19.18 28.45 6.86
C ALA A 776 -18.15 27.62 7.63
N ARG A 777 -18.59 26.58 8.35
CA ARG A 777 -17.68 25.71 9.14
C ARG A 777 -17.23 24.48 8.36
N GLU A 778 -18.01 24.03 7.40
CA GLU A 778 -17.70 22.90 6.54
C GLU A 778 -18.41 23.02 5.20
N ILE A 779 -17.94 22.32 4.19
CA ILE A 779 -18.59 22.23 2.87
C ILE A 779 -19.09 20.81 2.71
N GLY A 780 -20.35 20.56 3.08
CA GLY A 780 -20.95 19.22 3.18
C GLY A 780 -20.84 18.38 1.90
N TRP A 781 -20.91 19.01 0.72
CA TRP A 781 -20.80 18.34 -0.59
C TRP A 781 -19.35 18.20 -1.08
N ARG A 782 -18.35 18.74 -0.35
CA ARG A 782 -16.92 18.71 -0.69
C ARG A 782 -16.05 18.56 0.57
N LYS A 783 -16.28 17.54 1.34
CA LYS A 783 -15.57 17.31 2.63
C LYS A 783 -14.05 17.35 2.51
N ARG A 784 -13.50 17.03 1.32
CA ARG A 784 -12.06 17.10 1.03
C ARG A 784 -11.46 18.51 1.09
N VAL A 785 -12.27 19.57 1.07
CA VAL A 785 -11.81 20.95 1.24
C VAL A 785 -11.34 21.19 2.69
N GLY A 786 -11.84 20.40 3.63
CA GLY A 786 -11.55 20.58 5.06
C GLY A 786 -12.25 21.80 5.62
N ASP A 787 -11.58 22.50 6.55
CA ASP A 787 -12.10 23.72 7.17
C ASP A 787 -12.03 24.91 6.19
N PRO A 788 -13.15 25.45 5.71
CA PRO A 788 -13.16 26.57 4.75
C PRO A 788 -12.89 27.93 5.41
N ARG A 789 -12.99 28.06 6.75
CA ARG A 789 -12.92 29.35 7.47
C ARG A 789 -11.66 30.17 7.17
N PRO A 790 -10.43 29.61 7.14
CA PRO A 790 -9.23 30.38 6.79
C PRO A 790 -9.27 30.98 5.36
N MET A 791 -9.85 30.26 4.40
CA MET A 791 -9.97 30.73 3.01
C MET A 791 -11.07 31.80 2.89
N ILE A 792 -12.20 31.63 3.59
CA ILE A 792 -13.26 32.64 3.69
C ILE A 792 -12.72 33.92 4.30
N ASP A 793 -12.01 33.84 5.42
CA ASP A 793 -11.42 35.00 6.11
C ASP A 793 -10.41 35.74 5.22
N LYS A 794 -9.56 34.98 4.50
CA LYS A 794 -8.60 35.54 3.54
C LYS A 794 -9.31 36.27 2.39
N LEU A 795 -10.32 35.66 1.78
CA LEU A 795 -11.06 36.27 0.68
C LEU A 795 -11.85 37.50 1.15
N ASN A 796 -12.49 37.45 2.30
CA ASN A 796 -13.22 38.56 2.90
C ASN A 796 -12.30 39.72 3.26
N ALA A 797 -11.06 39.47 3.71
CA ALA A 797 -10.07 40.50 3.95
C ALA A 797 -9.69 41.22 2.65
N LEU A 798 -9.48 40.48 1.55
CA LEU A 798 -9.18 41.07 0.23
C LEU A 798 -10.36 41.90 -0.29
N ILE A 799 -11.58 41.41 -0.21
CA ILE A 799 -12.81 42.11 -0.59
C ILE A 799 -12.95 43.41 0.20
N SER A 800 -12.80 43.36 1.52
CA SER A 800 -12.94 44.52 2.39
C SER A 800 -11.87 45.58 2.16
N ALA A 801 -10.62 45.17 1.95
CA ALA A 801 -9.51 46.09 1.65
C ALA A 801 -9.76 46.81 0.32
N TYR A 802 -10.10 46.10 -0.73
CA TYR A 802 -10.37 46.65 -2.05
C TYR A 802 -11.57 47.60 -2.06
N ALA A 803 -12.67 47.21 -1.41
CA ALA A 803 -13.86 48.03 -1.26
C ALA A 803 -13.52 49.37 -0.59
N LYS A 804 -12.75 49.34 0.50
CA LYS A 804 -12.30 50.50 1.21
C LYS A 804 -11.39 51.41 0.38
N GLU A 805 -10.43 50.81 -0.29
CA GLU A 805 -9.41 51.53 -1.12
C GLU A 805 -10.06 52.24 -2.32
N ASN A 806 -11.10 51.63 -2.90
CA ASN A 806 -11.76 52.13 -4.10
C ASN A 806 -13.08 52.86 -3.81
N GLY A 807 -13.42 53.10 -2.55
CA GLY A 807 -14.67 53.78 -2.15
C GLY A 807 -15.93 53.03 -2.58
N ILE A 808 -15.90 51.67 -2.66
CA ILE A 808 -17.02 50.86 -3.03
C ILE A 808 -17.83 50.47 -1.79
N PRO A 809 -19.15 50.61 -1.78
CA PRO A 809 -19.99 50.17 -0.67
C PRO A 809 -19.76 48.68 -0.36
N LEU A 810 -19.58 48.34 0.90
CA LEU A 810 -19.41 46.96 1.40
C LEU A 810 -20.59 46.56 2.31
N VAL A 811 -21.13 45.40 2.03
CA VAL A 811 -22.12 44.70 2.88
C VAL A 811 -21.41 43.58 3.61
N ASP A 812 -21.28 43.70 4.93
CA ASP A 812 -20.56 42.68 5.74
C ASP A 812 -21.52 41.62 6.29
N TYR A 813 -21.86 40.65 5.45
CA TYR A 813 -22.65 39.47 5.85
C TYR A 813 -21.89 38.54 6.79
N ASN A 814 -20.55 38.49 6.66
CA ASN A 814 -19.74 37.64 7.52
C ASN A 814 -19.93 38.04 8.99
N SER A 815 -19.67 39.27 9.29
CA SER A 815 -19.81 39.77 10.71
C SER A 815 -21.24 39.71 11.21
N ALA A 816 -22.23 39.91 10.36
CA ALA A 816 -23.65 39.89 10.74
C ALA A 816 -24.18 38.49 11.12
N LEU A 817 -23.60 37.44 10.56
CA LEU A 817 -24.04 36.05 10.73
C LEU A 817 -23.07 35.18 11.53
N ARG A 818 -21.89 35.68 11.90
CA ARG A 818 -20.78 34.93 12.49
C ARG A 818 -20.87 34.83 14.02
N ILE A 819 -20.52 33.66 14.55
CA ILE A 819 -20.21 33.49 15.99
C ILE A 819 -18.70 33.47 16.23
N PRO A 820 -18.22 33.53 17.50
CA PRO A 820 -16.80 33.68 17.83
C PRO A 820 -15.87 32.59 17.28
N ASP A 821 -16.35 31.37 17.00
CA ASP A 821 -15.56 30.29 16.43
C ASP A 821 -15.35 30.42 14.91
N GLY A 822 -15.97 31.43 14.29
CA GLY A 822 -15.86 31.69 12.86
C GLY A 822 -16.93 31.01 12.00
N SER A 823 -17.84 30.24 12.58
CA SER A 823 -18.96 29.63 11.86
C SER A 823 -20.18 30.54 11.82
N MET A 824 -21.19 30.17 10.99
CA MET A 824 -22.48 30.82 11.02
C MET A 824 -23.19 30.48 12.33
N ASP A 825 -23.91 31.42 12.88
CA ASP A 825 -24.79 31.19 14.04
C ASP A 825 -25.83 30.11 13.71
N PRO A 826 -25.90 29.02 14.49
CA PRO A 826 -26.86 27.94 14.21
C PRO A 826 -28.32 28.37 14.10
N ARG A 827 -28.70 29.51 14.64
CA ARG A 827 -30.03 30.11 14.51
C ARG A 827 -30.32 30.55 13.06
N TYR A 828 -29.28 30.84 12.30
CA TYR A 828 -29.38 31.45 10.96
C TYR A 828 -29.01 30.49 9.83
N GLU A 829 -28.60 29.26 10.11
CA GLU A 829 -28.17 28.30 9.07
C GLU A 829 -29.19 27.20 8.80
N THR A 830 -29.23 26.72 7.55
CA THR A 830 -29.94 25.51 7.13
C THR A 830 -29.01 24.29 7.14
N ASP A 831 -27.82 24.50 6.65
CA ASP A 831 -26.68 23.60 6.67
C ASP A 831 -25.45 24.45 7.04
N ALA A 832 -24.26 23.86 7.06
CA ALA A 832 -23.07 24.59 7.47
C ALA A 832 -22.68 25.80 6.58
N VAL A 833 -23.40 26.07 5.49
CA VAL A 833 -23.09 27.09 4.46
C VAL A 833 -24.26 28.04 4.17
N HIS A 834 -25.49 27.54 4.09
CA HIS A 834 -26.63 28.29 3.59
C HIS A 834 -27.46 28.91 4.72
N PRO A 835 -27.78 30.22 4.61
CA PRO A 835 -28.71 30.84 5.54
C PRO A 835 -30.12 30.22 5.48
N ASN A 836 -30.77 30.13 6.61
CA ASN A 836 -32.18 29.84 6.71
C ASN A 836 -33.03 31.13 6.59
N LYS A 837 -34.36 31.06 6.75
CA LYS A 837 -35.24 32.21 6.66
C LYS A 837 -34.88 33.37 7.57
N ASP A 838 -34.45 33.09 8.81
CA ASP A 838 -34.08 34.15 9.78
C ASP A 838 -32.68 34.72 9.43
N GLY A 839 -31.76 33.89 8.90
CA GLY A 839 -30.49 34.34 8.34
C GLY A 839 -30.70 35.31 7.16
N TYR A 840 -31.64 35.01 6.23
CA TYR A 840 -31.94 35.95 5.15
C TYR A 840 -32.56 37.26 5.64
N LYS A 841 -33.33 37.29 6.73
CA LYS A 841 -33.79 38.55 7.32
C LYS A 841 -32.64 39.41 7.84
N VAL A 842 -31.62 38.78 8.44
CA VAL A 842 -30.41 39.50 8.88
C VAL A 842 -29.69 40.06 7.64
N MET A 843 -29.59 39.30 6.57
CA MET A 843 -28.97 39.74 5.30
C MET A 843 -29.72 40.90 4.69
N GLU A 844 -31.06 40.88 4.68
CA GLU A 844 -31.96 41.95 4.17
C GLU A 844 -31.70 43.26 4.95
N GLN A 845 -31.70 43.21 6.28
CA GLN A 845 -31.45 44.36 7.11
C GLN A 845 -30.05 44.91 6.88
N THR A 846 -29.04 44.05 6.78
CA THR A 846 -27.67 44.44 6.53
C THR A 846 -27.51 45.14 5.18
N LEU A 847 -28.13 44.57 4.12
CA LEU A 847 -28.10 45.16 2.75
C LEU A 847 -28.79 46.53 2.73
N LEU A 848 -29.98 46.63 3.29
CA LEU A 848 -30.71 47.90 3.30
C LEU A 848 -29.96 49.00 4.08
N SER A 849 -29.34 48.64 5.23
CA SER A 849 -28.57 49.59 6.02
C SER A 849 -27.42 50.26 5.26
N VAL A 850 -26.95 49.61 4.19
CA VAL A 850 -25.92 50.13 3.28
C VAL A 850 -26.54 50.88 2.13
N LEU A 851 -27.56 50.29 1.45
CA LEU A 851 -28.21 50.93 0.27
C LEU A 851 -28.99 52.19 0.60
N GLU A 852 -29.48 52.37 1.83
CA GLU A 852 -30.18 53.62 2.28
C GLU A 852 -29.24 54.77 2.55
N LYS A 853 -27.93 54.51 2.63
CA LYS A 853 -26.91 55.58 2.83
C LYS A 853 -26.30 56.07 1.51
N LEU A 854 -26.64 55.40 0.38
CA LEU A 854 -26.15 55.67 -0.98
C LEU A 854 -27.15 56.52 -1.75
#